data_9ad8e51195d1f16cda8022f74a6588ce
#
_entry.id   9ad8e51195d1f16cda8022f74a6588ce
#
_cell.length_a   1.000
_cell.length_b   1.000
_cell.length_c   1.000
_cell.angle_alpha   90.00
_cell.angle_beta   90.00
_cell.angle_gamma   90.00
#
_symmetry.space_group_name_H-M   'P 1'
#
loop_
_entity.id
_entity.type
_entity.pdbx_description
1 polymer ?
#
loop_
_entity_poly.entity_id
_entity_poly.type
_entity_poly.pdbx_seq_one_letter_code
_entity_poly.pdbx_strand_id
1 'polypeptide(L)'
;MPDRSPEYITGWLEKNLHRMDNPSQFLGTEPGAARKPWDQVSVRWLVAASWPYYHSTGNQSIPAVCATINNGRDDFYADRFYLPETPRDLRSLERAGIPVFGIESRHQARDFDALGTSISYAVLWMNFTKMIKLSGIPLRWRDRESDPGTYPMLVAGGQAYCAPGFMEPVADCIFLGEVEDEPGNGGLSQVNARIAQFKAEGSWCADRIGCYERLAREFNYLFFPRFVQTFYRYEDRGLPEPSKQVAGYAALLDGMRMPFRSRTVKNLDNIAPLTQAPLLYADPRMGAGDLEVGRGCDAWCSFCRLGWVTNPPRERSVAKSVEHAKAWQRNMGSTELSPFSPDFPMHRQKKRLLAALLENVNSSLDVTAMRIDDFNADDQYVLIQAHAGADGVTFGVEGTSARMRDLVGKGTTDDDVVEAVTRGIRAGFRKFKLFMICDLPGEETGDVMKIVDLGRRLAAVRAELGQPNVVFQMSFTPLLIEAATPFQWFRPTPLDYTLIKVAEEFRDLGIQFKIGTKAEPNKIALFQLCQRASRDVGEAITDVFEELGTACWGGVPKDARERLEAALVRHGFRNGLADCFDERYRGDLFGWEYISTGVSQDQLWEVYRQMVEFLEGTDPDTYEQQFSGPSGGAEWLPRCDQQCRGNACGVCDGEDLKLRAARIRSSDADIDLARVKVIDQDSVALKVRARIEVPERNRYVTREHWKYAIRRAAYLAQDGLEWKTGIAKKTVQLASEVCRHRDWACGTDYAEFGLTWHPPGGELPMFIDNMCAELAPWLLLTAWDVFPPGASMRQDAGLALWDLEVAASPDEVAARLRDFAASDYVKLVIRSDSAYFGAGNEEVNARDWVSDLWLTRRGHTYTLRMLISAKAGPYAMYAAVMGKPSWIEAAARPAIRRGLFTGSPAGGSGQPDLLRPECEGCGETVPAGLLNEMYAAPGGGDFCPRCADEAAGSVVAALTPSSLV
;
A
#
# COMPACT_ATOMS: atom_id res chain seq x y z
N MET A 1 -14.31 36.16 2.05
CA MET A 1 -14.60 34.73 1.97
C MET A 1 -15.17 34.28 3.30
N PRO A 2 -16.01 33.24 3.39
CA PRO A 2 -16.42 32.73 4.69
C PRO A 2 -15.21 32.31 5.52
N ASP A 3 -15.34 32.39 6.83
CA ASP A 3 -14.32 31.93 7.77
C ASP A 3 -13.97 30.46 7.48
N ARG A 4 -12.70 30.18 7.37
CA ARG A 4 -12.13 28.84 7.09
C ARG A 4 -11.03 28.51 8.09
N SER A 5 -11.18 29.07 9.31
CA SER A 5 -10.25 28.80 10.40
C SER A 5 -10.23 27.31 10.78
N PRO A 6 -9.17 26.84 11.44
CA PRO A 6 -9.09 25.49 11.98
C PRO A 6 -10.28 25.12 12.86
N GLU A 7 -10.85 26.07 13.63
CA GLU A 7 -12.02 25.87 14.47
C GLU A 7 -13.28 25.64 13.62
N TYR A 8 -13.44 26.40 12.52
CA TYR A 8 -14.55 26.22 11.60
C TYR A 8 -14.51 24.83 10.94
N ILE A 9 -13.34 24.45 10.43
CA ILE A 9 -13.14 23.13 9.78
C ILE A 9 -13.40 22.00 10.78
N THR A 10 -12.86 22.12 12.00
CA THR A 10 -13.09 21.13 13.09
C THR A 10 -14.57 21.03 13.43
N GLY A 11 -15.25 22.14 13.69
CA GLY A 11 -16.68 22.15 14.03
C GLY A 11 -17.57 21.62 12.89
N TRP A 12 -17.18 21.85 11.64
CA TRP A 12 -17.91 21.28 10.50
C TRP A 12 -17.71 19.75 10.42
N LEU A 13 -16.48 19.26 10.61
CA LEU A 13 -16.17 17.83 10.62
C LEU A 13 -16.96 17.12 11.73
N GLU A 14 -16.92 17.62 12.98
CA GLU A 14 -17.66 17.05 14.10
C GLU A 14 -19.17 16.88 13.81
N LYS A 15 -19.75 17.85 13.12
CA LYS A 15 -21.18 17.83 12.75
C LYS A 15 -21.50 16.92 11.56
N ASN A 16 -20.52 16.57 10.71
CA ASN A 16 -20.80 15.94 9.42
C ASN A 16 -20.09 14.59 9.20
N LEU A 17 -19.11 14.20 10.03
CA LEU A 17 -18.38 12.93 9.88
C LEU A 17 -19.34 11.72 9.80
N HIS A 18 -20.41 11.70 10.59
CA HIS A 18 -21.39 10.61 10.60
C HIS A 18 -22.17 10.44 9.28
N ARG A 19 -22.10 11.41 8.36
CA ARG A 19 -22.75 11.41 7.05
C ARG A 19 -21.81 11.01 5.92
N MET A 20 -20.53 10.87 6.21
CA MET A 20 -19.52 10.51 5.23
C MET A 20 -19.43 9.00 5.04
N ASP A 21 -19.03 8.58 3.85
CA ASP A 21 -18.84 7.17 3.55
C ASP A 21 -17.58 6.63 4.24
N ASN A 22 -16.54 7.47 4.35
CA ASN A 22 -15.31 7.13 5.06
C ASN A 22 -14.84 8.27 5.98
N PRO A 23 -15.41 8.40 7.17
CA PRO A 23 -15.09 9.51 8.09
C PRO A 23 -13.69 9.40 8.71
N SER A 24 -13.12 8.19 8.81
CA SER A 24 -11.81 7.96 9.47
C SER A 24 -10.67 8.72 8.80
N GLN A 25 -10.75 8.94 7.48
CA GLN A 25 -9.74 9.68 6.71
C GLN A 25 -9.57 11.15 7.13
N PHE A 26 -10.52 11.70 7.89
CA PHE A 26 -10.50 13.10 8.32
C PHE A 26 -10.22 13.26 9.82
N LEU A 27 -9.90 12.20 10.55
CA LEU A 27 -9.71 12.27 12.00
C LEU A 27 -8.41 12.99 12.39
N GLY A 28 -7.32 12.73 11.69
CA GLY A 28 -6.01 13.31 12.02
C GLY A 28 -5.46 12.82 13.36
N THR A 29 -5.91 11.66 13.81
CA THR A 29 -5.50 11.07 15.08
C THR A 29 -4.69 9.79 14.88
N GLU A 30 -4.24 9.54 13.66
CA GLU A 30 -3.50 8.35 13.29
C GLU A 30 -2.20 8.21 14.12
N PRO A 31 -1.92 6.98 14.60
CA PRO A 31 -0.66 6.69 15.28
C PRO A 31 0.54 7.00 14.39
N GLY A 32 1.57 7.64 14.96
CA GLY A 32 2.78 8.00 14.23
C GLY A 32 2.68 9.26 13.37
N ALA A 33 1.54 9.96 13.35
CA ALA A 33 1.42 11.26 12.69
C ALA A 33 2.24 12.32 13.44
N ALA A 34 3.02 13.11 12.69
CA ALA A 34 3.78 14.22 13.25
C ALA A 34 2.85 15.37 13.62
N ARG A 35 3.06 15.96 14.80
CA ARG A 35 2.35 17.15 15.25
C ARG A 35 3.35 18.12 15.84
N LYS A 36 3.34 19.34 15.33
CA LYS A 36 4.16 20.43 15.84
C LYS A 36 3.27 21.64 16.11
N PRO A 37 3.56 22.44 17.16
CA PRO A 37 2.79 23.66 17.42
C PRO A 37 2.92 24.62 16.22
N TRP A 38 1.77 25.03 15.66
CA TRP A 38 1.72 25.83 14.44
C TRP A 38 2.54 27.11 14.50
N ASP A 39 2.48 27.80 15.63
CA ASP A 39 3.16 29.11 15.82
C ASP A 39 4.67 28.99 16.05
N GLN A 40 5.17 27.77 16.32
CA GLN A 40 6.59 27.52 16.58
C GLN A 40 7.36 27.04 15.34
N VAL A 41 6.67 26.80 14.22
CA VAL A 41 7.29 26.31 13.00
C VAL A 41 7.54 27.44 12.01
N SER A 42 8.76 27.43 11.42
CA SER A 42 9.18 28.45 10.46
C SER A 42 8.72 28.14 9.04
N VAL A 43 8.68 26.86 8.65
CA VAL A 43 8.25 26.41 7.32
C VAL A 43 7.18 25.35 7.43
N ARG A 44 6.08 25.54 6.69
CA ARG A 44 4.87 24.73 6.73
C ARG A 44 4.57 24.15 5.35
N TRP A 45 4.50 22.85 5.25
CA TRP A 45 4.10 22.14 4.05
C TRP A 45 2.77 21.43 4.24
N LEU A 46 1.90 21.48 3.24
CA LEU A 46 0.79 20.56 3.09
C LEU A 46 1.15 19.58 1.98
N VAL A 47 1.32 18.30 2.33
CA VAL A 47 1.61 17.25 1.37
C VAL A 47 0.29 16.58 0.97
N ALA A 48 -0.16 16.86 -0.26
CA ALA A 48 -1.42 16.37 -0.78
C ALA A 48 -1.21 15.08 -1.57
N ALA A 49 -1.73 13.97 -1.08
CA ALA A 49 -1.73 12.70 -1.78
C ALA A 49 -2.78 12.68 -2.88
N SER A 50 -2.36 12.49 -4.12
CA SER A 50 -3.27 12.38 -5.27
C SER A 50 -3.99 11.03 -5.36
N TRP A 51 -3.64 10.07 -4.51
CA TRP A 51 -4.35 8.81 -4.32
C TRP A 51 -5.46 8.94 -3.29
N PRO A 52 -6.58 8.20 -3.43
CA PRO A 52 -7.56 8.05 -2.36
C PRO A 52 -6.92 7.49 -1.08
N TYR A 53 -7.53 7.79 0.06
CA TYR A 53 -6.96 7.48 1.38
C TYR A 53 -6.58 6.00 1.55
N TYR A 54 -7.47 5.06 1.21
CA TYR A 54 -7.18 3.62 1.32
C TYR A 54 -6.05 3.18 0.38
N HIS A 55 -6.02 3.71 -0.83
CA HIS A 55 -4.99 3.39 -1.81
C HIS A 55 -3.61 3.98 -1.46
N SER A 56 -3.58 4.90 -0.50
CA SER A 56 -2.33 5.51 -0.02
C SER A 56 -1.59 4.67 1.02
N THR A 57 -2.18 3.59 1.54
CA THR A 57 -1.55 2.72 2.55
C THR A 57 -0.25 2.07 2.08
N GLY A 58 -0.17 1.69 0.79
CA GLY A 58 1.05 1.16 0.16
C GLY A 58 1.96 2.22 -0.47
N ASN A 59 1.61 3.51 -0.39
CA ASN A 59 2.40 4.57 -1.00
C ASN A 59 3.41 5.16 -0.01
N GLN A 60 4.69 4.86 -0.20
CA GLN A 60 5.75 5.37 0.67
C GLN A 60 6.19 6.79 0.35
N SER A 61 5.84 7.35 -0.82
CA SER A 61 6.33 8.68 -1.21
C SER A 61 5.82 9.79 -0.30
N ILE A 62 4.55 9.74 0.13
CA ILE A 62 3.99 10.74 1.05
C ILE A 62 4.63 10.66 2.44
N PRO A 63 4.69 9.47 3.10
CA PRO A 63 5.44 9.33 4.33
C PRO A 63 6.91 9.78 4.23
N ALA A 64 7.60 9.46 3.13
CA ALA A 64 9.00 9.84 2.93
C ALA A 64 9.17 11.37 2.84
N VAL A 65 8.33 12.06 2.07
CA VAL A 65 8.36 13.53 1.96
C VAL A 65 8.06 14.16 3.32
N CYS A 66 6.99 13.71 4.01
CA CYS A 66 6.63 14.21 5.33
C CYS A 66 7.75 13.96 6.35
N ALA A 67 8.35 12.77 6.36
CA ALA A 67 9.44 12.43 7.27
C ALA A 67 10.69 13.29 6.99
N THR A 68 11.06 13.50 5.73
CA THR A 68 12.19 14.35 5.33
C THR A 68 12.00 15.78 5.85
N ILE A 69 10.81 16.35 5.75
CA ILE A 69 10.52 17.69 6.25
C ILE A 69 10.50 17.71 7.78
N ASN A 70 9.75 16.80 8.41
CA ASN A 70 9.54 16.79 9.85
C ASN A 70 10.81 16.46 10.64
N ASN A 71 11.73 15.65 10.08
CA ASN A 71 13.01 15.28 10.69
C ASN A 71 14.15 16.22 10.30
N GLY A 72 13.98 17.06 9.29
CA GLY A 72 15.02 17.96 8.81
C GLY A 72 15.44 18.99 9.84
N ARG A 73 14.48 19.64 10.47
CA ARG A 73 14.65 20.54 11.62
C ARG A 73 13.38 20.56 12.46
N ASP A 74 13.52 20.90 13.75
CA ASP A 74 12.39 20.93 14.68
C ASP A 74 11.34 22.00 14.29
N ASP A 75 11.76 23.07 13.64
CA ASP A 75 10.92 24.17 13.18
C ASP A 75 10.39 24.00 11.74
N PHE A 76 10.56 22.83 11.11
CA PHE A 76 9.91 22.47 9.85
C PHE A 76 8.74 21.52 10.11
N TYR A 77 7.61 21.75 9.46
CA TYR A 77 6.41 20.96 9.63
C TYR A 77 5.78 20.58 8.29
N ALA A 78 5.48 19.32 8.14
CA ALA A 78 4.65 18.79 7.07
C ALA A 78 3.39 18.16 7.65
N ASP A 79 2.24 18.69 7.27
CA ASP A 79 0.93 18.09 7.40
C ASP A 79 0.54 17.42 6.08
N ARG A 80 -0.52 16.65 6.08
CA ARG A 80 -0.94 15.86 4.92
C ARG A 80 -2.43 16.00 4.64
N PHE A 81 -2.80 15.70 3.39
CA PHE A 81 -4.17 15.55 2.95
C PHE A 81 -4.24 14.43 1.89
N TYR A 82 -5.31 13.66 1.90
CA TYR A 82 -5.56 12.63 0.90
C TYR A 82 -6.80 12.96 0.10
N LEU A 83 -6.81 12.56 -1.19
CA LEU A 83 -8.06 12.62 -1.93
C LEU A 83 -9.13 11.81 -1.17
N PRO A 84 -10.33 12.38 -0.93
CA PRO A 84 -11.41 11.64 -0.29
C PRO A 84 -11.68 10.32 -1.00
N GLU A 85 -11.92 9.25 -0.24
CA GLU A 85 -12.05 7.89 -0.75
C GLU A 85 -13.21 7.75 -1.76
N THR A 86 -14.28 8.50 -1.56
CA THR A 86 -15.44 8.44 -2.44
C THR A 86 -15.79 9.79 -3.07
N PRO A 87 -16.39 9.76 -4.27
CA PRO A 87 -16.94 10.98 -4.88
C PRO A 87 -17.99 11.69 -4.00
N ARG A 88 -18.70 10.94 -3.15
CA ARG A 88 -19.69 11.51 -2.24
C ARG A 88 -19.04 12.35 -1.16
N ASP A 89 -17.98 11.85 -0.55
CA ASP A 89 -17.23 12.58 0.48
C ASP A 89 -16.61 13.85 -0.08
N LEU A 90 -15.99 13.77 -1.28
CA LEU A 90 -15.48 14.96 -1.96
C LEU A 90 -16.58 16.00 -2.22
N ARG A 91 -17.75 15.58 -2.76
CA ARG A 91 -18.89 16.48 -2.97
C ARG A 91 -19.43 17.08 -1.67
N SER A 92 -19.29 16.39 -0.54
CA SER A 92 -19.71 16.92 0.76
C SER A 92 -18.82 18.09 1.19
N LEU A 93 -17.50 17.99 0.98
CA LEU A 93 -16.58 19.10 1.20
C LEU A 93 -16.86 20.27 0.24
N GLU A 94 -17.07 19.99 -1.04
CA GLU A 94 -17.37 21.01 -2.06
C GLU A 94 -18.63 21.82 -1.74
N ARG A 95 -19.74 21.13 -1.43
CA ARG A 95 -21.02 21.78 -1.12
C ARG A 95 -20.96 22.65 0.14
N ALA A 96 -20.16 22.22 1.11
CA ALA A 96 -19.92 23.00 2.32
C ALA A 96 -18.86 24.09 2.14
N GLY A 97 -18.20 24.09 0.98
CA GLY A 97 -17.08 24.98 0.69
C GLY A 97 -15.90 24.77 1.63
N ILE A 98 -15.67 23.56 2.13
CA ILE A 98 -14.50 23.17 2.91
C ILE A 98 -13.33 22.99 1.95
N PRO A 99 -12.23 23.74 2.09
CA PRO A 99 -11.04 23.61 1.24
C PRO A 99 -10.27 22.34 1.60
N VAL A 100 -9.21 22.04 0.86
CA VAL A 100 -8.14 21.14 1.31
C VAL A 100 -7.48 21.75 2.56
N PHE A 101 -7.23 20.91 3.56
CA PHE A 101 -6.71 21.32 4.86
C PHE A 101 -5.74 20.27 5.41
N GLY A 102 -4.84 20.68 6.29
CA GLY A 102 -3.99 19.75 7.04
C GLY A 102 -4.82 18.86 7.95
N ILE A 103 -4.68 17.54 7.81
CA ILE A 103 -5.49 16.59 8.58
C ILE A 103 -5.18 16.69 10.08
N GLU A 104 -3.93 16.96 10.46
CA GLU A 104 -3.52 17.14 11.85
C GLU A 104 -3.80 18.53 12.38
N SER A 105 -3.44 19.57 11.62
CA SER A 105 -3.46 20.97 12.06
C SER A 105 -4.80 21.68 11.83
N ARG A 106 -5.63 21.17 10.92
CA ARG A 106 -6.88 21.80 10.46
C ARG A 106 -6.72 23.10 9.70
N HIS A 107 -5.49 23.57 9.50
CA HIS A 107 -5.24 24.75 8.68
C HIS A 107 -5.56 24.47 7.21
N GLN A 108 -6.20 25.43 6.53
CA GLN A 108 -6.48 25.34 5.11
C GLN A 108 -5.20 25.41 4.26
N ALA A 109 -5.24 24.87 3.03
CA ALA A 109 -4.07 24.81 2.15
C ALA A 109 -3.38 26.17 1.94
N ARG A 110 -4.13 27.29 1.99
CA ARG A 110 -3.57 28.64 1.83
C ARG A 110 -2.70 29.13 2.98
N ASP A 111 -2.83 28.53 4.17
CA ASP A 111 -2.07 28.92 5.35
C ASP A 111 -0.66 28.32 5.36
N PHE A 112 -0.38 27.42 4.44
CA PHE A 112 0.92 26.77 4.28
C PHE A 112 1.86 27.57 3.37
N ASP A 113 3.16 27.39 3.54
CA ASP A 113 4.18 27.99 2.67
C ASP A 113 4.28 27.26 1.32
N ALA A 114 4.04 25.94 1.34
CA ALA A 114 4.02 25.10 0.15
C ALA A 114 2.89 24.06 0.19
N LEU A 115 2.31 23.79 -0.97
CA LEU A 115 1.39 22.69 -1.22
C LEU A 115 2.06 21.74 -2.22
N GLY A 116 2.49 20.56 -1.71
CA GLY A 116 3.28 19.61 -2.47
C GLY A 116 2.54 18.33 -2.80
N THR A 117 2.90 17.68 -3.92
CA THR A 117 2.42 16.35 -4.28
C THR A 117 3.51 15.52 -4.93
N SER A 118 3.41 14.19 -4.79
CA SER A 118 4.25 13.21 -5.48
C SER A 118 3.45 12.46 -6.53
N ILE A 119 3.80 12.64 -7.80
CA ILE A 119 3.13 12.02 -8.95
C ILE A 119 4.00 10.89 -9.50
N SER A 120 3.60 9.66 -9.24
CA SER A 120 4.20 8.46 -9.84
C SER A 120 3.47 8.01 -11.11
N TYR A 121 2.18 8.28 -11.20
CA TYR A 121 1.31 7.93 -12.32
C TYR A 121 0.62 9.18 -12.85
N ALA A 122 0.92 9.59 -14.08
CA ALA A 122 0.57 10.90 -14.63
C ALA A 122 -0.92 11.26 -14.57
N VAL A 123 -1.82 10.25 -14.70
CA VAL A 123 -3.29 10.48 -14.62
C VAL A 123 -3.72 11.03 -13.25
N LEU A 124 -2.94 10.79 -12.20
CA LEU A 124 -3.22 11.33 -10.86
C LEU A 124 -3.07 12.84 -10.76
N TRP A 125 -2.47 13.48 -11.77
CA TRP A 125 -2.41 14.94 -11.85
C TRP A 125 -3.79 15.58 -11.87
N MET A 126 -4.76 14.92 -12.48
CA MET A 126 -6.17 15.32 -12.44
C MET A 126 -6.71 15.45 -11.01
N ASN A 127 -6.29 14.55 -10.11
CA ASN A 127 -6.69 14.59 -8.71
C ASN A 127 -6.08 15.77 -7.96
N PHE A 128 -4.82 16.09 -8.23
CA PHE A 128 -4.14 17.23 -7.61
C PHE A 128 -4.74 18.56 -8.09
N THR A 129 -5.02 18.70 -9.39
CA THR A 129 -5.67 19.90 -9.92
C THR A 129 -7.06 20.11 -9.30
N LYS A 130 -7.79 19.02 -9.06
CA LYS A 130 -9.07 19.07 -8.34
C LYS A 130 -8.92 19.56 -6.90
N MET A 131 -7.88 19.12 -6.18
CA MET A 131 -7.60 19.57 -4.81
C MET A 131 -7.20 21.06 -4.78
N ILE A 132 -6.39 21.52 -5.72
CA ILE A 132 -6.06 22.96 -5.88
C ILE A 132 -7.33 23.79 -6.04
N LYS A 133 -8.22 23.37 -6.94
CA LYS A 133 -9.49 24.04 -7.21
C LYS A 133 -10.41 24.06 -5.97
N LEU A 134 -10.50 22.95 -5.24
CA LEU A 134 -11.24 22.86 -3.97
C LEU A 134 -10.70 23.86 -2.92
N SER A 135 -9.39 24.11 -2.95
CA SER A 135 -8.72 25.07 -2.05
C SER A 135 -8.96 26.54 -2.47
N GLY A 136 -9.63 26.77 -3.60
CA GLY A 136 -9.85 28.11 -4.15
C GLY A 136 -8.55 28.80 -4.58
N ILE A 137 -7.50 28.02 -4.89
CA ILE A 137 -6.23 28.50 -5.42
C ILE A 137 -6.38 28.54 -6.95
N PRO A 138 -6.00 29.64 -7.63
CA PRO A 138 -5.98 29.69 -9.08
C PRO A 138 -5.10 28.58 -9.65
N LEU A 139 -5.61 27.85 -10.66
CA LEU A 139 -4.94 26.63 -11.12
C LEU A 139 -3.61 26.92 -11.79
N ARG A 140 -3.58 27.87 -12.73
CA ARG A 140 -2.36 28.23 -13.47
C ARG A 140 -1.45 29.13 -12.64
N TRP A 141 -0.15 28.91 -12.68
CA TRP A 141 0.81 29.77 -11.98
C TRP A 141 0.77 31.23 -12.52
N ARG A 142 0.45 31.45 -13.80
CA ARG A 142 0.28 32.80 -14.38
C ARG A 142 -0.83 33.60 -13.71
N ASP A 143 -1.91 32.92 -13.31
CA ASP A 143 -3.05 33.58 -12.64
C ASP A 143 -2.72 33.96 -11.19
N ARG A 144 -1.66 33.36 -10.63
CA ARG A 144 -1.14 33.68 -9.28
C ARG A 144 -0.06 34.75 -9.27
N GLU A 145 0.46 35.19 -10.43
CA GLU A 145 1.56 36.16 -10.54
C GLU A 145 1.20 37.56 -10.00
N SER A 146 -0.07 37.93 -10.06
CA SER A 146 -0.52 39.22 -9.57
C SER A 146 -0.44 39.37 -8.05
N ASP A 147 -0.51 38.23 -7.31
CA ASP A 147 -0.39 38.20 -5.85
C ASP A 147 0.20 36.85 -5.38
N PRO A 148 1.47 36.57 -5.70
CA PRO A 148 2.07 35.28 -5.44
C PRO A 148 2.32 35.03 -3.94
N GLY A 149 2.34 36.04 -3.10
CA GLY A 149 2.49 35.95 -1.66
C GLY A 149 1.26 35.40 -0.93
N THR A 150 0.08 35.50 -1.55
CA THR A 150 -1.20 35.05 -0.98
C THR A 150 -1.39 33.53 -1.05
N TYR A 151 -0.71 32.85 -1.96
CA TYR A 151 -0.87 31.42 -2.18
C TYR A 151 0.35 30.62 -1.77
N PRO A 152 0.20 29.36 -1.36
CA PRO A 152 1.35 28.48 -1.17
C PRO A 152 2.11 28.27 -2.48
N MET A 153 3.39 28.01 -2.42
CA MET A 153 4.15 27.53 -3.59
C MET A 153 3.63 26.13 -3.94
N LEU A 154 3.11 25.96 -5.18
CA LEU A 154 2.67 24.66 -5.66
C LEU A 154 3.87 23.84 -6.16
N VAL A 155 4.16 22.74 -5.48
CA VAL A 155 5.32 21.89 -5.75
C VAL A 155 4.87 20.51 -6.23
N ALA A 156 5.33 20.10 -7.41
CA ALA A 156 5.16 18.75 -7.92
C ALA A 156 6.50 17.99 -7.84
N GLY A 157 6.43 16.68 -7.66
CA GLY A 157 7.58 15.78 -7.68
C GLY A 157 7.14 14.36 -8.00
N GLY A 158 7.97 13.37 -7.64
CA GLY A 158 7.73 11.96 -7.96
C GLY A 158 8.23 11.62 -9.38
N GLN A 159 8.17 10.36 -9.75
CA GLN A 159 8.80 9.86 -10.98
C GLN A 159 8.29 10.50 -12.29
N ALA A 160 7.13 11.17 -12.26
CA ALA A 160 6.60 11.90 -13.42
C ALA A 160 7.42 13.14 -13.80
N TYR A 161 8.38 13.57 -12.99
CA TYR A 161 9.23 14.72 -13.27
C TYR A 161 10.01 14.61 -14.58
N CYS A 162 10.27 13.40 -15.07
CA CYS A 162 11.02 13.19 -16.32
C CYS A 162 10.27 13.62 -17.59
N ALA A 163 8.96 13.86 -17.50
CA ALA A 163 8.13 14.45 -18.56
C ALA A 163 7.19 15.49 -17.94
N PRO A 164 7.69 16.65 -17.50
CA PRO A 164 6.93 17.58 -16.68
C PRO A 164 5.91 18.43 -17.46
N GLY A 165 5.90 18.38 -18.78
CA GLY A 165 5.11 19.27 -19.63
C GLY A 165 3.64 19.40 -19.20
N PHE A 166 3.00 18.31 -18.78
CA PHE A 166 1.61 18.34 -18.31
C PHE A 166 1.44 19.00 -16.92
N MET A 167 2.52 19.15 -16.12
CA MET A 167 2.51 19.82 -14.82
C MET A 167 2.91 21.30 -14.91
N GLU A 168 3.62 21.68 -15.96
CA GLU A 168 4.20 23.03 -16.11
C GLU A 168 3.20 24.20 -16.04
N PRO A 169 1.97 24.09 -16.56
CA PRO A 169 1.03 25.21 -16.47
C PRO A 169 0.58 25.51 -15.03
N VAL A 170 0.64 24.51 -14.15
CA VAL A 170 0.05 24.55 -12.80
C VAL A 170 1.11 24.70 -11.72
N ALA A 171 2.20 23.92 -11.76
CA ALA A 171 3.22 23.91 -10.74
C ALA A 171 4.05 25.20 -10.75
N ASP A 172 4.29 25.80 -9.58
CA ASP A 172 5.28 26.87 -9.44
C ASP A 172 6.70 26.31 -9.53
N CYS A 173 6.89 25.12 -8.93
CA CYS A 173 8.17 24.41 -8.89
C CYS A 173 7.96 22.91 -9.09
N ILE A 174 8.87 22.27 -9.82
CA ILE A 174 8.94 20.81 -9.96
C ILE A 174 10.27 20.35 -9.37
N PHE A 175 10.21 19.50 -8.34
CA PHE A 175 11.38 18.90 -7.72
C PHE A 175 11.82 17.70 -8.55
N LEU A 176 13.05 17.71 -9.03
CA LEU A 176 13.60 16.69 -9.93
C LEU A 176 14.39 15.66 -9.13
N GLY A 177 13.85 14.44 -9.01
CA GLY A 177 14.54 13.33 -8.37
C GLY A 177 14.16 13.10 -6.90
N GLU A 178 15.12 12.66 -6.11
CA GLU A 178 14.94 12.16 -4.75
C GLU A 178 15.04 13.31 -3.72
N VAL A 179 14.11 13.37 -2.78
CA VAL A 179 13.94 14.50 -1.85
C VAL A 179 14.76 14.38 -0.56
N GLU A 180 15.16 13.17 -0.20
CA GLU A 180 15.82 12.88 1.06
C GLU A 180 17.16 13.61 1.18
N ASP A 181 17.46 14.08 2.39
CA ASP A 181 18.70 14.79 2.66
C ASP A 181 19.91 13.86 2.68
N GLU A 182 21.01 14.34 2.12
CA GLU A 182 22.28 13.62 2.13
C GLU A 182 23.43 14.61 2.36
N PRO A 183 24.36 14.31 3.26
CA PRO A 183 25.52 15.19 3.52
C PRO A 183 26.28 15.50 2.23
N GLY A 184 26.46 16.78 1.93
CA GLY A 184 27.19 17.25 0.76
C GLY A 184 26.44 17.19 -0.58
N ASN A 185 25.25 16.59 -0.61
CA ASN A 185 24.42 16.42 -1.84
C ASN A 185 23.06 17.12 -1.76
N GLY A 186 22.82 17.88 -0.72
CA GLY A 186 21.55 18.61 -0.56
C GLY A 186 20.35 17.75 -0.22
N GLY A 187 19.18 18.30 -0.48
CA GLY A 187 17.88 17.70 -0.26
C GLY A 187 16.82 18.74 0.04
N LEU A 188 15.64 18.28 0.44
CA LEU A 188 14.49 19.15 0.66
C LEU A 188 14.68 20.05 1.88
N SER A 189 15.42 19.60 2.92
CA SER A 189 15.68 20.42 4.10
C SER A 189 16.55 21.65 3.82
N GLN A 190 17.45 21.60 2.83
CA GLN A 190 18.20 22.79 2.40
C GLN A 190 17.30 23.80 1.71
N VAL A 191 16.36 23.34 0.85
CA VAL A 191 15.35 24.20 0.24
C VAL A 191 14.50 24.87 1.33
N ASN A 192 14.06 24.10 2.33
CA ASN A 192 13.28 24.60 3.45
C ASN A 192 14.07 25.61 4.30
N ALA A 193 15.37 25.38 4.51
CA ALA A 193 16.25 26.35 5.21
C ALA A 193 16.32 27.69 4.48
N ARG A 194 16.34 27.66 3.14
CA ARG A 194 16.29 28.90 2.33
C ARG A 194 14.92 29.58 2.41
N ILE A 195 13.82 28.83 2.39
CA ILE A 195 12.48 29.39 2.59
C ILE A 195 12.38 30.03 3.98
N ALA A 196 12.88 29.38 5.04
CA ALA A 196 12.92 29.92 6.39
C ALA A 196 13.69 31.23 6.45
N GLN A 197 14.85 31.30 5.76
CA GLN A 197 15.62 32.54 5.66
C GLN A 197 14.84 33.65 4.95
N PHE A 198 14.19 33.37 3.82
CA PHE A 198 13.37 34.32 3.08
C PHE A 198 12.19 34.85 3.93
N LYS A 199 11.61 33.96 4.76
CA LYS A 199 10.56 34.37 5.71
C LYS A 199 11.13 35.32 6.80
N ALA A 200 12.29 34.99 7.37
CA ALA A 200 12.95 35.84 8.36
C ALA A 200 13.36 37.22 7.77
N GLU A 201 13.74 37.25 6.50
CA GLU A 201 14.02 38.48 5.75
C GLU A 201 12.76 39.26 5.35
N GLY A 202 11.56 38.67 5.50
CA GLY A 202 10.28 39.23 5.02
C GLY A 202 10.06 39.11 3.51
N SER A 203 11.05 38.63 2.76
CA SER A 203 10.99 38.56 1.29
C SER A 203 10.02 37.45 0.77
N TRP A 204 9.77 36.41 1.55
CA TRP A 204 8.88 35.32 1.14
C TRP A 204 7.45 35.77 0.82
N CYS A 205 6.94 36.76 1.51
CA CYS A 205 5.62 37.34 1.24
C CYS A 205 5.72 38.59 0.32
N ALA A 206 6.76 39.39 0.47
CA ALA A 206 6.87 40.68 -0.23
C ALA A 206 7.42 40.55 -1.67
N ASP A 207 8.32 39.57 -1.91
CA ASP A 207 8.98 39.34 -3.20
C ASP A 207 9.12 37.85 -3.48
N ARG A 208 7.98 37.17 -3.62
CA ARG A 208 7.93 35.73 -3.85
C ARG A 208 8.65 35.32 -5.13
N ILE A 209 8.54 36.10 -6.21
CA ILE A 209 9.19 35.78 -7.49
C ILE A 209 10.70 35.90 -7.36
N GLY A 210 11.22 36.93 -6.73
CA GLY A 210 12.65 37.06 -6.43
C GLY A 210 13.20 35.94 -5.54
N CYS A 211 12.37 35.40 -4.62
CA CYS A 211 12.72 34.19 -3.88
C CYS A 211 12.81 32.95 -4.80
N TYR A 212 11.87 32.78 -5.74
CA TYR A 212 11.92 31.69 -6.73
C TYR A 212 13.15 31.80 -7.64
N GLU A 213 13.51 33.00 -8.07
CA GLU A 213 14.74 33.23 -8.84
C GLU A 213 15.99 32.80 -8.09
N ARG A 214 16.09 33.16 -6.80
CA ARG A 214 17.22 32.76 -5.93
C ARG A 214 17.28 31.24 -5.78
N LEU A 215 16.14 30.55 -5.57
CA LEU A 215 16.06 29.09 -5.49
C LEU A 215 16.47 28.44 -6.82
N ALA A 216 16.01 28.96 -7.97
CA ALA A 216 16.32 28.42 -9.29
C ALA A 216 17.81 28.51 -9.64
N ARG A 217 18.50 29.56 -9.21
CA ARG A 217 19.96 29.72 -9.40
C ARG A 217 20.78 28.81 -8.47
N GLU A 218 20.30 28.61 -7.26
CA GLU A 218 21.00 27.85 -6.23
C GLU A 218 20.85 26.33 -6.42
N PHE A 219 19.64 25.85 -6.73
CA PHE A 219 19.32 24.43 -6.77
C PHE A 219 18.96 23.96 -8.19
N ASN A 220 19.91 23.35 -8.88
CA ASN A 220 19.71 22.87 -10.26
C ASN A 220 18.70 21.70 -10.39
N TYR A 221 18.23 21.15 -9.28
CA TYR A 221 17.17 20.15 -9.22
C TYR A 221 15.76 20.73 -8.92
N LEU A 222 15.64 22.04 -8.85
CA LEU A 222 14.37 22.75 -8.78
C LEU A 222 14.06 23.39 -10.14
N PHE A 223 13.06 22.86 -10.82
CA PHE A 223 12.59 23.40 -12.08
C PHE A 223 11.39 24.33 -11.86
N PHE A 224 11.55 25.58 -12.19
CA PHE A 224 10.50 26.60 -12.19
C PHE A 224 10.03 26.87 -13.61
N PRO A 225 8.85 26.41 -14.04
CA PRO A 225 8.36 26.53 -15.42
C PRO A 225 8.33 27.98 -15.94
N ARG A 226 8.07 28.94 -15.04
CA ARG A 226 8.03 30.40 -15.40
C ARG A 226 9.33 30.95 -15.93
N PHE A 227 10.47 30.33 -15.65
CA PHE A 227 11.79 30.79 -16.10
C PHE A 227 12.34 30.04 -17.32
N VAL A 228 11.53 29.20 -17.95
CA VAL A 228 11.90 28.52 -19.19
C VAL A 228 10.85 28.82 -20.24
N GLN A 229 11.28 29.18 -21.44
CA GLN A 229 10.42 29.33 -22.61
C GLN A 229 10.59 28.14 -23.54
N THR A 230 9.47 27.61 -24.01
CA THR A 230 9.40 26.60 -25.08
C THR A 230 9.05 27.26 -26.37
N PHE A 231 9.76 26.95 -27.47
CA PHE A 231 9.50 27.42 -28.81
C PHE A 231 8.92 26.31 -29.66
N TYR A 232 8.09 26.68 -30.62
CA TYR A 232 7.41 25.73 -31.50
C TYR A 232 7.60 26.10 -32.96
N ARG A 233 7.53 25.09 -33.84
CA ARG A 233 7.48 25.21 -35.29
C ARG A 233 6.40 24.30 -35.86
N TYR A 234 5.96 24.60 -37.07
CA TYR A 234 5.05 23.72 -37.80
C TYR A 234 5.82 23.01 -38.91
N GLU A 235 5.64 21.70 -39.02
CA GLU A 235 6.33 20.83 -39.97
C GLU A 235 5.34 19.94 -40.70
N ASP A 236 5.61 19.68 -42.00
CA ASP A 236 4.89 18.65 -42.74
C ASP A 236 5.37 17.27 -42.28
N ARG A 237 4.46 16.50 -41.75
CA ARG A 237 4.66 15.13 -41.24
C ARG A 237 3.82 14.12 -42.01
N GLY A 238 3.25 14.49 -43.18
CA GLY A 238 2.30 13.65 -43.89
C GLY A 238 0.94 13.51 -43.19
N LEU A 239 0.66 14.34 -42.17
CA LEU A 239 -0.64 14.52 -41.56
C LEU A 239 -1.49 15.51 -42.38
N PRO A 240 -2.84 15.54 -42.20
CA PRO A 240 -3.69 16.46 -42.97
C PRO A 240 -3.30 17.92 -42.86
N GLU A 241 -2.80 18.35 -41.71
CA GLU A 241 -2.30 19.70 -41.46
C GLU A 241 -0.85 19.67 -40.97
N PRO A 242 -0.06 20.74 -41.18
CA PRO A 242 1.28 20.83 -40.59
C PRO A 242 1.28 20.65 -39.11
N SER A 243 2.11 19.71 -38.60
CA SER A 243 2.18 19.31 -37.22
C SER A 243 2.97 20.30 -36.39
N LYS A 244 2.45 20.63 -35.19
CA LYS A 244 3.11 21.53 -34.23
C LYS A 244 4.16 20.73 -33.42
N GLN A 245 5.43 21.08 -33.53
CA GLN A 245 6.57 20.44 -32.93
C GLN A 245 7.37 21.41 -32.06
N VAL A 246 8.03 20.88 -31.00
CA VAL A 246 8.98 21.67 -30.20
C VAL A 246 10.19 22.03 -31.06
N ALA A 247 10.59 23.30 -31.05
CA ALA A 247 11.72 23.84 -31.80
C ALA A 247 12.92 24.20 -30.92
N GLY A 248 12.73 24.38 -29.63
CA GLY A 248 13.80 24.73 -28.70
C GLY A 248 13.33 25.21 -27.35
N TYR A 249 14.30 25.46 -26.47
CA TYR A 249 14.09 25.97 -25.11
C TYR A 249 15.06 27.12 -24.84
N ALA A 250 14.64 28.10 -24.06
CA ALA A 250 15.52 29.15 -23.54
C ALA A 250 15.26 29.38 -22.04
N ALA A 251 16.36 29.56 -21.30
CA ALA A 251 16.29 30.10 -19.96
C ALA A 251 15.96 31.60 -20.04
N LEU A 252 14.99 32.05 -19.26
CA LEU A 252 14.60 33.45 -19.14
C LEU A 252 15.33 34.19 -17.99
N LEU A 253 16.06 33.42 -17.18
CA LEU A 253 16.73 33.95 -16.00
C LEU A 253 18.25 33.79 -16.13
N ASP A 254 18.97 34.92 -16.05
CA ASP A 254 20.42 34.96 -16.11
C ASP A 254 21.05 34.14 -14.98
N GLY A 255 22.07 33.34 -15.34
CA GLY A 255 22.78 32.48 -14.39
C GLY A 255 22.06 31.18 -14.03
N MET A 256 20.86 30.93 -14.56
CA MET A 256 20.19 29.64 -14.44
C MET A 256 20.87 28.59 -15.32
N ARG A 257 21.11 27.40 -14.77
CA ARG A 257 21.83 26.32 -15.47
C ARG A 257 20.85 25.37 -16.16
N MET A 258 21.05 25.14 -17.46
CA MET A 258 20.35 24.12 -18.21
C MET A 258 21.35 23.14 -18.82
N PRO A 259 21.05 21.84 -18.95
CA PRO A 259 19.82 21.20 -18.48
C PRO A 259 19.75 21.14 -16.94
N PHE A 260 18.53 21.11 -16.43
CA PHE A 260 18.28 20.79 -15.03
C PHE A 260 18.64 19.33 -14.77
N ARG A 261 19.21 19.05 -13.60
CA ARG A 261 19.64 17.69 -13.27
C ARG A 261 18.75 17.07 -12.20
N SER A 262 18.27 15.86 -12.45
CA SER A 262 17.62 15.07 -11.41
C SER A 262 18.63 14.75 -10.30
N ARG A 263 18.17 14.89 -9.06
CA ARG A 263 18.95 14.57 -7.88
C ARG A 263 18.79 13.09 -7.52
N THR A 264 19.89 12.43 -7.20
CA THR A 264 19.92 11.05 -6.67
C THR A 264 20.68 11.00 -5.35
N VAL A 265 20.15 10.30 -4.36
CA VAL A 265 20.87 9.98 -3.12
C VAL A 265 21.96 8.96 -3.46
N LYS A 266 23.19 9.25 -3.12
CA LYS A 266 24.35 8.40 -3.47
C LYS A 266 24.43 7.14 -2.61
N ASN A 267 24.19 7.28 -1.31
CA ASN A 267 24.25 6.18 -0.36
C ASN A 267 22.93 6.03 0.41
N LEU A 268 22.20 4.95 0.14
CA LEU A 268 20.90 4.69 0.78
C LEU A 268 21.00 4.41 2.29
N ASP A 269 22.19 4.10 2.80
CA ASP A 269 22.41 3.96 4.25
C ASP A 269 22.35 5.28 5.01
N ASN A 270 22.45 6.41 4.30
CA ASN A 270 22.29 7.76 4.87
C ASN A 270 20.83 8.16 5.09
N ILE A 271 19.88 7.47 4.45
CA ILE A 271 18.46 7.75 4.62
C ILE A 271 18.00 7.21 5.98
N ALA A 272 17.40 8.07 6.79
CA ALA A 272 16.84 7.67 8.07
C ALA A 272 15.62 6.74 7.92
N PRO A 273 15.39 5.81 8.86
CA PRO A 273 14.18 5.02 8.91
C PRO A 273 12.91 5.89 8.98
N LEU A 274 11.83 5.45 8.36
CA LEU A 274 10.53 6.11 8.43
C LEU A 274 9.86 5.88 9.81
N THR A 275 10.33 6.61 10.82
CA THR A 275 9.84 6.52 12.20
C THR A 275 8.60 7.37 12.49
N GLN A 276 8.27 8.28 11.58
CA GLN A 276 7.11 9.18 11.68
C GLN A 276 6.10 8.96 10.55
N ALA A 277 6.00 7.73 10.05
CA ALA A 277 4.98 7.36 9.09
C ALA A 277 3.65 7.08 9.82
N PRO A 278 2.57 7.77 9.48
CA PRO A 278 1.27 7.54 10.12
C PRO A 278 0.69 6.19 9.73
N LEU A 279 0.16 5.47 10.71
CA LEU A 279 -0.62 4.28 10.50
C LEU A 279 -2.04 4.70 10.08
N LEU A 280 -2.33 4.71 8.78
CA LEU A 280 -3.62 5.14 8.25
C LEU A 280 -4.76 4.26 8.78
N TYR A 281 -5.94 4.85 8.98
CA TYR A 281 -7.17 4.14 9.38
C TYR A 281 -7.82 3.38 8.22
N ALA A 282 -7.02 2.92 7.29
CA ALA A 282 -7.40 2.06 6.20
C ALA A 282 -7.00 0.62 6.51
N ASP A 283 -7.52 -0.34 5.75
CA ASP A 283 -7.12 -1.75 5.89
C ASP A 283 -5.65 -1.92 5.48
N PRO A 284 -4.75 -2.20 6.42
CA PRO A 284 -3.33 -2.29 6.13
C PRO A 284 -2.93 -3.51 5.31
N ARG A 285 -3.85 -4.43 5.00
CA ARG A 285 -3.60 -5.52 4.04
C ARG A 285 -3.31 -5.01 2.63
N MET A 286 -3.64 -3.74 2.35
CA MET A 286 -3.30 -3.06 1.11
C MET A 286 -1.85 -2.53 1.09
N GLY A 287 -1.15 -2.56 2.23
CA GLY A 287 0.23 -2.15 2.41
C GLY A 287 0.94 -3.07 3.40
N ALA A 288 1.25 -4.30 2.97
CA ALA A 288 2.30 -5.06 3.63
C ALA A 288 3.52 -4.14 3.77
N GLY A 289 4.20 -4.19 4.93
CA GLY A 289 5.28 -3.24 5.21
C GLY A 289 6.36 -3.25 4.13
N ASP A 290 6.21 -2.37 3.15
CA ASP A 290 7.16 -2.25 2.05
C ASP A 290 8.50 -1.74 2.58
N LEU A 291 9.52 -2.56 2.53
CA LEU A 291 10.87 -2.24 2.94
C LEU A 291 11.73 -1.95 1.71
N GLU A 292 12.01 -0.68 1.46
CA GLU A 292 12.91 -0.30 0.38
C GLU A 292 14.35 -0.72 0.70
N VAL A 293 14.93 -1.59 -0.14
CA VAL A 293 16.29 -2.09 0.02
C VAL A 293 17.22 -1.69 -1.12
N GLY A 294 16.69 -1.10 -2.19
CA GLY A 294 17.48 -0.64 -3.31
C GLY A 294 16.73 0.31 -4.22
N ARG A 295 17.47 1.14 -4.95
CA ARG A 295 17.00 2.07 -6.00
C ARG A 295 17.86 1.94 -7.24
N GLY A 296 17.27 2.23 -8.41
CA GLY A 296 17.89 2.00 -9.70
C GLY A 296 17.83 0.53 -10.09
N CYS A 297 18.04 0.25 -11.37
CA CYS A 297 17.97 -1.10 -11.93
C CYS A 297 19.04 -1.27 -12.99
N ASP A 298 19.81 -2.34 -12.92
CA ASP A 298 20.86 -2.67 -13.89
C ASP A 298 20.37 -3.57 -15.04
N ALA A 299 19.07 -3.90 -15.10
CA ALA A 299 18.49 -4.66 -16.21
C ALA A 299 18.27 -3.84 -17.48
N TRP A 300 18.11 -2.52 -17.39
CA TRP A 300 17.96 -1.59 -18.51
C TRP A 300 16.84 -1.97 -19.51
N CYS A 301 15.79 -2.64 -19.09
CA CYS A 301 14.69 -3.01 -19.99
C CYS A 301 14.22 -1.79 -20.80
N SER A 302 14.09 -1.93 -22.13
CA SER A 302 13.92 -0.81 -23.09
C SER A 302 12.66 0.03 -22.84
N PHE A 303 11.59 -0.58 -22.27
CA PHE A 303 10.30 0.08 -21.97
C PHE A 303 10.26 0.73 -20.58
N CYS A 304 11.15 0.32 -19.66
CA CYS A 304 10.99 0.60 -18.24
C CYS A 304 11.76 1.84 -17.81
N ARG A 305 11.06 2.91 -17.48
CA ARG A 305 11.66 4.18 -17.01
C ARG A 305 12.61 4.01 -15.82
N LEU A 306 12.36 3.05 -14.91
CA LEU A 306 13.19 2.87 -13.72
C LEU A 306 14.67 2.62 -14.05
N GLY A 307 14.96 1.80 -15.08
CA GLY A 307 16.33 1.56 -15.52
C GLY A 307 17.02 2.78 -16.16
N TRP A 308 16.26 3.76 -16.67
CA TRP A 308 16.81 4.89 -17.41
C TRP A 308 16.85 6.19 -16.60
N VAL A 309 15.99 6.31 -15.56
CA VAL A 309 15.79 7.58 -14.84
C VAL A 309 16.28 7.52 -13.39
N THR A 310 16.27 6.34 -12.76
CA THR A 310 16.63 6.21 -11.34
C THR A 310 18.03 5.64 -11.10
N ASN A 311 18.79 5.38 -12.15
CA ASN A 311 20.16 4.88 -12.05
C ASN A 311 21.14 5.96 -11.55
N PRO A 312 22.29 5.59 -10.93
CA PRO A 312 22.86 4.24 -10.87
C PRO A 312 22.15 3.32 -9.86
N PRO A 313 22.28 1.98 -10.00
CA PRO A 313 21.76 1.03 -9.01
C PRO A 313 22.46 1.22 -7.66
N ARG A 314 21.67 1.33 -6.59
CA ARG A 314 22.15 1.52 -5.21
C ARG A 314 21.40 0.58 -4.28
N GLU A 315 22.09 0.04 -3.30
CA GLU A 315 21.58 -0.92 -2.34
C GLU A 315 21.76 -0.38 -0.92
N ARG A 316 20.79 -0.64 -0.06
CA ARG A 316 20.95 -0.45 1.37
C ARG A 316 21.68 -1.66 1.96
N SER A 317 22.60 -1.43 2.87
CA SER A 317 23.30 -2.53 3.55
C SER A 317 22.34 -3.42 4.35
N VAL A 318 22.69 -4.69 4.55
CA VAL A 318 21.90 -5.64 5.33
C VAL A 318 21.60 -5.09 6.74
N ALA A 319 22.62 -4.52 7.39
CA ALA A 319 22.47 -3.96 8.74
C ALA A 319 21.45 -2.81 8.76
N LYS A 320 21.52 -1.88 7.81
CA LYS A 320 20.57 -0.76 7.70
C LYS A 320 19.19 -1.21 7.26
N SER A 321 19.10 -2.20 6.41
CA SER A 321 17.81 -2.81 6.02
C SER A 321 17.09 -3.43 7.24
N VAL A 322 17.82 -4.14 8.10
CA VAL A 322 17.27 -4.68 9.35
C VAL A 322 16.85 -3.56 10.32
N GLU A 323 17.64 -2.49 10.45
CA GLU A 323 17.29 -1.31 11.25
C GLU A 323 15.98 -0.68 10.75
N HIS A 324 15.86 -0.46 9.44
CA HIS A 324 14.65 0.08 8.82
C HIS A 324 13.43 -0.85 9.00
N ALA A 325 13.63 -2.15 8.84
CA ALA A 325 12.56 -3.15 9.04
C ALA A 325 12.04 -3.13 10.47
N LYS A 326 12.93 -3.05 11.48
CA LYS A 326 12.55 -2.93 12.90
C LYS A 326 11.80 -1.62 13.17
N ALA A 327 12.27 -0.51 12.63
CA ALA A 327 11.60 0.79 12.75
C ALA A 327 10.21 0.76 12.10
N TRP A 328 10.10 0.21 10.89
CA TRP A 328 8.84 0.04 10.19
C TRP A 328 7.86 -0.83 10.96
N GLN A 329 8.31 -2.00 11.44
CA GLN A 329 7.50 -2.92 12.23
C GLN A 329 6.95 -2.23 13.49
N ARG A 330 7.80 -1.48 14.20
CA ARG A 330 7.39 -0.71 15.39
C ARG A 330 6.37 0.36 15.08
N ASN A 331 6.53 1.06 13.95
CA ASN A 331 5.61 2.13 13.55
C ASN A 331 4.26 1.62 13.06
N MET A 332 4.27 0.55 12.28
CA MET A 332 3.09 0.08 11.55
C MET A 332 2.43 -1.14 12.21
N GLY A 333 3.06 -1.77 13.19
CA GLY A 333 2.56 -3.03 13.75
C GLY A 333 2.47 -4.15 12.71
N SER A 334 3.20 -4.04 11.59
CA SER A 334 3.15 -5.03 10.52
C SER A 334 3.92 -6.28 10.89
N THR A 335 3.38 -7.44 10.54
CA THR A 335 4.05 -8.74 10.62
C THR A 335 4.39 -9.29 9.24
N GLU A 336 4.07 -8.56 8.18
CA GLU A 336 4.47 -8.85 6.82
C GLU A 336 5.41 -7.75 6.33
N LEU A 337 6.54 -8.16 5.77
CA LEU A 337 7.47 -7.25 5.11
C LEU A 337 7.65 -7.67 3.66
N SER A 338 7.58 -6.69 2.79
CA SER A 338 7.93 -6.82 1.38
C SER A 338 9.25 -6.08 1.15
N PRO A 339 10.41 -6.75 1.22
CA PRO A 339 11.64 -6.13 0.78
C PRO A 339 11.55 -5.89 -0.73
N PHE A 340 11.69 -4.63 -1.13
CA PHE A 340 11.56 -4.27 -2.54
C PHE A 340 12.69 -3.38 -3.03
N SER A 341 13.01 -3.58 -4.28
CA SER A 341 13.75 -2.69 -5.16
C SER A 341 13.18 -2.86 -6.56
N PRO A 342 13.57 -2.06 -7.56
CA PRO A 342 13.13 -2.27 -8.93
C PRO A 342 13.35 -3.69 -9.46
N ASP A 343 14.44 -4.34 -9.04
CA ASP A 343 14.67 -5.76 -9.21
C ASP A 343 15.37 -6.32 -7.95
N PHE A 344 14.61 -6.95 -7.07
CA PHE A 344 15.16 -7.43 -5.79
C PHE A 344 16.23 -8.49 -5.97
N PRO A 345 16.14 -9.48 -6.88
CA PRO A 345 17.18 -10.48 -7.09
C PRO A 345 18.56 -9.92 -7.43
N MET A 346 18.63 -8.71 -7.94
CA MET A 346 19.91 -8.02 -8.23
C MET A 346 20.61 -7.53 -6.97
N HIS A 347 19.98 -7.53 -5.81
CA HIS A 347 20.65 -7.18 -4.55
C HIS A 347 21.78 -8.16 -4.27
N ARG A 348 23.01 -7.63 -4.15
CA ARG A 348 24.24 -8.45 -4.09
C ARG A 348 24.36 -9.36 -2.87
N GLN A 349 23.60 -9.06 -1.82
CA GLN A 349 23.51 -9.86 -0.60
C GLN A 349 22.07 -10.32 -0.32
N LYS A 350 21.31 -10.68 -1.36
CA LYS A 350 19.88 -11.02 -1.26
C LYS A 350 19.59 -12.16 -0.28
N LYS A 351 20.35 -13.23 -0.29
CA LYS A 351 20.17 -14.38 0.63
C LYS A 351 20.47 -13.97 2.07
N ARG A 352 21.60 -13.31 2.29
CA ARG A 352 21.99 -12.81 3.60
C ARG A 352 20.98 -11.79 4.14
N LEU A 353 20.44 -10.92 3.28
CA LEU A 353 19.43 -9.96 3.64
C LEU A 353 18.14 -10.66 4.09
N LEU A 354 17.63 -11.60 3.30
CA LEU A 354 16.44 -12.35 3.65
C LEU A 354 16.62 -13.13 4.96
N ALA A 355 17.76 -13.83 5.12
CA ALA A 355 18.10 -14.51 6.36
C ALA A 355 18.13 -13.56 7.56
N ALA A 356 18.80 -12.42 7.44
CA ALA A 356 18.89 -11.44 8.52
C ALA A 356 17.52 -10.84 8.89
N LEU A 357 16.64 -10.63 7.90
CA LEU A 357 15.26 -10.18 8.16
C LEU A 357 14.47 -11.26 8.92
N LEU A 358 14.55 -12.53 8.50
CA LEU A 358 13.89 -13.64 9.19
C LEU A 358 14.37 -13.81 10.63
N GLU A 359 15.66 -13.64 10.89
CA GLU A 359 16.27 -13.78 12.21
C GLU A 359 16.01 -12.60 13.15
N ASN A 360 15.78 -11.41 12.61
CA ASN A 360 15.73 -10.17 13.38
C ASN A 360 14.36 -9.49 13.42
N VAL A 361 13.48 -9.84 12.49
CA VAL A 361 12.19 -9.19 12.34
C VAL A 361 11.12 -10.27 12.32
N ASN A 362 10.25 -10.24 13.30
CA ASN A 362 9.15 -11.18 13.43
C ASN A 362 8.09 -10.95 12.36
N SER A 363 8.35 -11.41 11.11
CA SER A 363 7.49 -11.17 9.96
C SER A 363 7.62 -12.29 8.94
N SER A 364 6.57 -12.52 8.17
CA SER A 364 6.70 -13.23 6.90
C SER A 364 7.22 -12.27 5.85
N LEU A 365 8.02 -12.79 4.92
CA LEU A 365 8.56 -12.00 3.82
C LEU A 365 7.81 -12.32 2.54
N ASP A 366 7.42 -11.27 1.82
CA ASP A 366 6.85 -11.36 0.47
C ASP A 366 7.76 -10.57 -0.47
N VAL A 367 8.47 -11.26 -1.36
CA VAL A 367 9.37 -10.62 -2.30
C VAL A 367 8.58 -10.18 -3.53
N THR A 368 8.78 -8.95 -3.95
CA THR A 368 8.11 -8.37 -5.11
C THR A 368 8.43 -9.10 -6.42
N ALA A 369 7.80 -8.65 -7.52
CA ALA A 369 8.01 -9.21 -8.86
C ALA A 369 9.50 -9.25 -9.23
N MET A 370 9.93 -10.32 -9.87
CA MET A 370 11.33 -10.60 -10.19
C MET A 370 11.53 -11.07 -11.62
N ARG A 371 12.78 -11.05 -12.05
CA ARG A 371 13.19 -11.61 -13.33
C ARG A 371 13.30 -13.13 -13.22
N ILE A 372 13.05 -13.81 -14.33
CA ILE A 372 13.11 -15.28 -14.45
C ILE A 372 14.53 -15.79 -14.39
N ASP A 373 15.44 -15.13 -15.11
CA ASP A 373 16.87 -15.48 -15.17
C ASP A 373 17.52 -15.46 -13.77
N ASP A 374 17.24 -14.46 -12.94
CA ASP A 374 17.71 -14.39 -11.57
C ASP A 374 17.13 -15.48 -10.66
N PHE A 375 15.87 -15.85 -10.88
CA PHE A 375 15.23 -16.94 -10.14
C PHE A 375 15.82 -18.30 -10.51
N ASN A 376 16.11 -18.52 -11.80
CA ASN A 376 16.73 -19.75 -12.28
C ASN A 376 18.20 -19.87 -11.90
N ALA A 377 18.89 -18.76 -11.65
CA ALA A 377 20.33 -18.75 -11.36
C ALA A 377 20.72 -19.22 -9.95
N ASP A 378 19.77 -19.25 -8.96
CA ASP A 378 20.13 -19.49 -7.56
C ASP A 378 19.05 -20.29 -6.81
N ASP A 379 19.29 -21.61 -6.64
CA ASP A 379 18.39 -22.51 -5.92
C ASP A 379 18.19 -22.12 -4.44
N GLN A 380 19.25 -21.65 -3.78
CA GLN A 380 19.13 -21.21 -2.38
C GLN A 380 18.24 -19.97 -2.25
N TYR A 381 18.29 -19.07 -3.22
CA TYR A 381 17.41 -17.92 -3.25
C TYR A 381 15.92 -18.33 -3.38
N VAL A 382 15.62 -19.35 -4.17
CA VAL A 382 14.28 -19.93 -4.29
C VAL A 382 13.85 -20.55 -2.96
N LEU A 383 14.71 -21.36 -2.36
CA LEU A 383 14.40 -22.08 -1.12
C LEU A 383 14.24 -21.16 0.09
N ILE A 384 15.00 -20.06 0.20
CA ILE A 384 14.85 -19.14 1.32
C ILE A 384 13.52 -18.37 1.26
N GLN A 385 13.00 -18.07 0.08
CA GLN A 385 11.68 -17.47 -0.07
C GLN A 385 10.56 -18.42 0.38
N ALA A 386 10.65 -19.70 0.01
CA ALA A 386 9.72 -20.73 0.47
C ALA A 386 9.83 -20.90 2.01
N HIS A 387 11.06 -20.89 2.56
CA HIS A 387 11.30 -20.92 4.01
C HIS A 387 10.73 -19.70 4.74
N ALA A 388 10.71 -18.54 4.08
CA ALA A 388 10.08 -17.31 4.58
C ALA A 388 8.54 -17.32 4.57
N GLY A 389 7.93 -18.41 4.09
CA GLY A 389 6.48 -18.59 4.06
C GLY A 389 5.79 -18.01 2.83
N ALA A 390 6.54 -17.67 1.77
CA ALA A 390 5.94 -17.28 0.49
C ALA A 390 5.21 -18.47 -0.15
N ASP A 391 3.96 -18.29 -0.54
CA ASP A 391 3.15 -19.31 -1.23
C ASP A 391 3.02 -19.04 -2.73
N GLY A 392 3.52 -17.91 -3.19
CA GLY A 392 3.46 -17.47 -4.58
C GLY A 392 4.66 -16.67 -5.00
N VAL A 393 4.85 -16.57 -6.30
CA VAL A 393 5.88 -15.76 -6.93
C VAL A 393 5.30 -15.00 -8.12
N THR A 394 5.83 -13.81 -8.36
CA THR A 394 5.44 -12.95 -9.49
C THR A 394 6.64 -12.76 -10.41
N PHE A 395 6.47 -13.08 -11.70
CA PHE A 395 7.49 -12.90 -12.72
C PHE A 395 7.11 -11.80 -13.71
N GLY A 396 8.05 -10.94 -14.03
CA GLY A 396 7.98 -10.01 -15.16
C GLY A 396 8.50 -10.68 -16.43
N VAL A 397 7.62 -11.40 -17.15
CA VAL A 397 7.93 -12.04 -18.43
C VAL A 397 8.00 -11.00 -19.55
N GLU A 398 7.04 -10.08 -19.58
CA GLU A 398 6.97 -8.81 -20.31
C GLU A 398 6.87 -8.91 -21.86
N GLY A 399 6.79 -10.07 -22.43
CA GLY A 399 6.56 -10.25 -23.89
C GLY A 399 5.78 -11.51 -24.18
N THR A 400 4.90 -11.44 -25.17
CA THR A 400 4.01 -12.55 -25.55
C THR A 400 4.75 -13.69 -26.29
N SER A 401 5.88 -13.38 -26.95
CA SER A 401 6.78 -14.33 -27.59
C SER A 401 8.23 -14.08 -27.15
N ALA A 402 9.14 -15.01 -27.45
CA ALA A 402 10.57 -14.83 -27.21
C ALA A 402 11.11 -13.61 -27.97
N ARG A 403 10.67 -13.38 -29.22
CA ARG A 403 11.02 -12.22 -30.02
C ARG A 403 10.64 -10.91 -29.31
N MET A 404 9.46 -10.83 -28.76
CA MET A 404 9.00 -9.64 -28.01
C MET A 404 9.75 -9.48 -26.69
N ARG A 405 10.09 -10.57 -26.00
CA ARG A 405 10.93 -10.50 -24.79
C ARG A 405 12.34 -10.01 -25.09
N ASP A 406 12.92 -10.40 -26.23
CA ASP A 406 14.23 -9.90 -26.65
C ASP A 406 14.17 -8.42 -27.02
N LEU A 407 13.14 -7.98 -27.75
CA LEU A 407 12.92 -6.56 -28.07
C LEU A 407 12.94 -5.68 -26.81
N VAL A 408 12.31 -6.13 -25.74
CA VAL A 408 12.24 -5.37 -24.49
C VAL A 408 13.45 -5.60 -23.56
N GLY A 409 14.38 -6.44 -23.95
CA GLY A 409 15.61 -6.69 -23.19
C GLY A 409 15.45 -7.65 -22.01
N LYS A 410 14.47 -8.55 -22.05
CA LYS A 410 14.32 -9.60 -21.02
C LYS A 410 15.21 -10.82 -21.28
N GLY A 411 15.40 -11.18 -22.55
CA GLY A 411 16.29 -12.30 -22.92
C GLY A 411 15.89 -13.66 -22.37
N THR A 412 14.61 -13.89 -22.13
CA THR A 412 14.08 -15.14 -21.56
C THR A 412 13.29 -15.93 -22.58
N THR A 413 13.58 -17.24 -22.66
CA THR A 413 12.87 -18.19 -23.51
C THR A 413 11.64 -18.76 -22.80
N ASP A 414 10.81 -19.48 -23.52
CA ASP A 414 9.72 -20.27 -22.92
C ASP A 414 10.26 -21.38 -22.00
N ASP A 415 11.42 -21.94 -22.33
CA ASP A 415 12.09 -22.95 -21.50
C ASP A 415 12.50 -22.37 -20.15
N ASP A 416 13.04 -21.15 -20.11
CA ASP A 416 13.36 -20.47 -18.87
C ASP A 416 12.15 -20.23 -17.98
N VAL A 417 11.00 -19.86 -18.60
CA VAL A 417 9.74 -19.67 -17.86
C VAL A 417 9.25 -20.99 -17.27
N VAL A 418 9.27 -22.06 -18.07
CA VAL A 418 8.88 -23.42 -17.66
C VAL A 418 9.80 -23.92 -16.55
N GLU A 419 11.11 -23.71 -16.66
CA GLU A 419 12.09 -24.08 -15.64
C GLU A 419 11.81 -23.35 -14.32
N ALA A 420 11.64 -22.03 -14.34
CA ALA A 420 11.34 -21.23 -13.16
C ALA A 420 10.08 -21.70 -12.43
N VAL A 421 9.02 -21.97 -13.20
CA VAL A 421 7.77 -22.48 -12.64
C VAL A 421 7.97 -23.88 -12.05
N THR A 422 8.71 -24.76 -12.73
CA THR A 422 9.00 -26.14 -12.27
C THR A 422 9.79 -26.11 -10.96
N ARG A 423 10.83 -25.27 -10.87
CA ARG A 423 11.64 -25.06 -9.66
C ARG A 423 10.77 -24.54 -8.51
N GLY A 424 9.95 -23.52 -8.78
CA GLY A 424 9.04 -22.96 -7.81
C GLY A 424 8.04 -23.96 -7.25
N ILE A 425 7.41 -24.78 -8.12
CA ILE A 425 6.47 -25.82 -7.68
C ILE A 425 7.20 -26.85 -6.78
N ARG A 426 8.40 -27.27 -7.14
CA ARG A 426 9.22 -28.20 -6.34
C ARG A 426 9.64 -27.60 -4.99
N ALA A 427 9.88 -26.30 -4.94
CA ALA A 427 10.20 -25.57 -3.70
C ALA A 427 8.96 -25.33 -2.80
N GLY A 428 7.75 -25.60 -3.30
CA GLY A 428 6.52 -25.49 -2.50
C GLY A 428 5.58 -24.35 -2.88
N PHE A 429 5.94 -23.51 -3.85
CA PHE A 429 5.05 -22.43 -4.31
C PHE A 429 3.80 -23.01 -4.99
N ARG A 430 2.67 -22.32 -4.81
CA ARG A 430 1.36 -22.73 -5.34
C ARG A 430 0.71 -21.67 -6.23
N LYS A 431 1.23 -20.44 -6.24
CA LYS A 431 0.68 -19.33 -7.02
C LYS A 431 1.78 -18.71 -7.88
N PHE A 432 1.56 -18.68 -9.18
CA PHE A 432 2.46 -18.07 -10.15
C PHE A 432 1.72 -16.98 -10.90
N LYS A 433 2.19 -15.75 -10.76
CA LYS A 433 1.67 -14.61 -11.50
C LYS A 433 2.70 -14.16 -12.52
N LEU A 434 2.30 -14.11 -13.78
CA LEU A 434 3.15 -13.70 -14.88
C LEU A 434 2.60 -12.40 -15.47
N PHE A 435 3.43 -11.37 -15.48
CA PHE A 435 3.11 -10.10 -16.14
C PHE A 435 3.57 -10.16 -17.60
N MET A 436 2.67 -9.69 -18.47
CA MET A 436 2.86 -9.59 -19.90
C MET A 436 2.56 -8.18 -20.36
N ILE A 437 3.43 -7.62 -21.20
CA ILE A 437 3.14 -6.42 -21.98
C ILE A 437 2.65 -6.89 -23.35
N CYS A 438 1.59 -6.28 -23.82
CA CYS A 438 1.05 -6.44 -25.18
C CYS A 438 1.04 -5.10 -25.92
N ASP A 439 0.71 -5.11 -27.19
CA ASP A 439 0.78 -3.93 -28.07
C ASP A 439 2.19 -3.34 -28.19
N LEU A 440 3.21 -4.20 -28.15
CA LEU A 440 4.59 -3.81 -28.39
C LEU A 440 4.80 -3.38 -29.85
N PRO A 441 5.69 -2.44 -30.15
CA PRO A 441 6.04 -2.11 -31.54
C PRO A 441 6.47 -3.36 -32.31
N GLY A 442 5.89 -3.55 -33.51
CA GLY A 442 6.18 -4.72 -34.34
C GLY A 442 5.66 -6.06 -33.81
N GLU A 443 4.83 -6.07 -32.75
CA GLU A 443 4.14 -7.27 -32.28
C GLU A 443 3.03 -7.66 -33.27
N GLU A 444 3.02 -8.90 -33.70
CA GLU A 444 2.05 -9.46 -34.62
C GLU A 444 1.15 -10.49 -33.95
N THR A 445 0.03 -10.85 -34.61
CA THR A 445 -0.90 -11.88 -34.10
C THR A 445 -0.19 -13.21 -33.81
N GLY A 446 0.82 -13.55 -34.63
CA GLY A 446 1.67 -14.72 -34.42
C GLY A 446 2.39 -14.69 -33.07
N ASP A 447 3.00 -13.55 -32.70
CA ASP A 447 3.66 -13.35 -31.40
C ASP A 447 2.68 -13.51 -30.25
N VAL A 448 1.51 -12.86 -30.35
CA VAL A 448 0.49 -12.91 -29.28
C VAL A 448 -0.02 -14.34 -29.06
N MET A 449 -0.20 -15.11 -30.11
CA MET A 449 -0.71 -16.49 -30.00
C MET A 449 0.31 -17.48 -29.39
N LYS A 450 1.62 -17.20 -29.46
CA LYS A 450 2.65 -18.05 -28.83
C LYS A 450 2.52 -18.16 -27.31
N ILE A 451 1.90 -17.16 -26.68
CA ILE A 451 1.64 -17.23 -25.24
C ILE A 451 0.69 -18.37 -24.86
N VAL A 452 -0.15 -18.82 -25.79
CA VAL A 452 -1.04 -19.98 -25.59
C VAL A 452 -0.23 -21.27 -25.53
N ASP A 453 0.82 -21.40 -26.34
CA ASP A 453 1.72 -22.55 -26.33
C ASP A 453 2.51 -22.62 -25.00
N LEU A 454 3.01 -21.46 -24.52
CA LEU A 454 3.58 -21.38 -23.17
C LEU A 454 2.55 -21.81 -22.11
N GLY A 455 1.29 -21.34 -22.22
CA GLY A 455 0.20 -21.75 -21.32
C GLY A 455 -0.03 -23.24 -21.30
N ARG A 456 -0.02 -23.91 -22.47
CA ARG A 456 -0.16 -25.38 -22.59
C ARG A 456 1.00 -26.11 -21.90
N ARG A 457 2.23 -25.63 -22.07
CA ARG A 457 3.42 -26.17 -21.41
C ARG A 457 3.34 -26.04 -19.87
N LEU A 458 2.92 -24.90 -19.35
CA LEU A 458 2.73 -24.71 -17.90
C LEU A 458 1.63 -25.60 -17.32
N ALA A 459 0.52 -25.79 -18.07
CA ALA A 459 -0.53 -26.73 -17.69
C ALA A 459 -0.04 -28.19 -17.67
N ALA A 460 0.83 -28.57 -18.62
CA ALA A 460 1.47 -29.89 -18.66
C ALA A 460 2.40 -30.09 -17.44
N VAL A 461 3.26 -29.14 -17.09
CA VAL A 461 4.11 -29.19 -15.88
C VAL A 461 3.28 -29.38 -14.60
N ARG A 462 2.16 -28.65 -14.47
CA ARG A 462 1.24 -28.81 -13.33
C ARG A 462 0.71 -30.23 -13.23
N ALA A 463 0.33 -30.82 -14.36
CA ALA A 463 -0.18 -32.19 -14.44
C ALA A 463 0.92 -33.23 -14.16
N GLU A 464 2.08 -33.12 -14.77
CA GLU A 464 3.23 -34.01 -14.60
C GLU A 464 3.73 -34.07 -13.15
N LEU A 465 3.74 -32.93 -12.47
CA LEU A 465 4.15 -32.84 -11.05
C LEU A 465 3.01 -33.23 -10.08
N GLY A 466 1.83 -33.59 -10.57
CA GLY A 466 0.69 -34.01 -9.75
C GLY A 466 0.21 -32.89 -8.80
N GLN A 467 0.27 -31.63 -9.21
CA GLN A 467 -0.03 -30.46 -8.36
C GLN A 467 -1.30 -29.70 -8.85
N PRO A 468 -2.50 -30.28 -8.75
CA PRO A 468 -3.72 -29.67 -9.29
C PRO A 468 -4.09 -28.33 -8.63
N ASN A 469 -3.61 -28.07 -7.42
CA ASN A 469 -3.87 -26.83 -6.67
C ASN A 469 -2.95 -25.67 -7.05
N VAL A 470 -2.00 -25.87 -7.97
CA VAL A 470 -1.16 -24.77 -8.47
C VAL A 470 -2.00 -23.87 -9.38
N VAL A 471 -1.94 -22.58 -9.11
CA VAL A 471 -2.67 -21.54 -9.83
C VAL A 471 -1.70 -20.73 -10.67
N PHE A 472 -1.98 -20.64 -11.97
CA PHE A 472 -1.33 -19.72 -12.90
C PHE A 472 -2.25 -18.53 -13.15
N GLN A 473 -1.72 -17.32 -13.02
CA GLN A 473 -2.38 -16.09 -13.42
C GLN A 473 -1.50 -15.35 -14.43
N MET A 474 -1.97 -15.14 -15.63
CA MET A 474 -1.32 -14.29 -16.62
C MET A 474 -2.05 -12.95 -16.71
N SER A 475 -1.29 -11.88 -16.48
CA SER A 475 -1.82 -10.52 -16.40
C SER A 475 -1.24 -9.69 -17.55
N PHE A 476 -2.10 -9.26 -18.47
CA PHE A 476 -1.75 -8.50 -19.65
C PHE A 476 -1.94 -7.01 -19.39
N THR A 477 -0.96 -6.20 -19.78
CA THR A 477 -1.02 -4.75 -19.73
C THR A 477 -0.59 -4.21 -21.09
N PRO A 478 -1.39 -3.35 -21.75
CA PRO A 478 -0.95 -2.72 -23.00
C PRO A 478 0.27 -1.86 -22.73
N LEU A 479 1.15 -1.76 -23.70
CA LEU A 479 2.34 -0.93 -23.61
C LEU A 479 1.94 0.52 -23.36
N LEU A 480 2.54 1.11 -22.34
CA LEU A 480 2.50 2.54 -22.09
C LEU A 480 3.90 3.09 -22.34
N ILE A 481 4.07 3.81 -23.45
CA ILE A 481 5.36 4.40 -23.80
C ILE A 481 5.69 5.50 -22.79
N GLU A 482 6.77 5.34 -22.07
CA GLU A 482 7.24 6.29 -21.06
C GLU A 482 8.34 7.19 -21.62
N ALA A 483 8.32 8.45 -21.21
CA ALA A 483 9.37 9.43 -21.52
C ALA A 483 10.72 9.01 -20.94
N ALA A 484 11.81 9.49 -21.55
CA ALA A 484 13.18 9.18 -21.16
C ALA A 484 13.51 7.68 -21.22
N THR A 485 12.86 6.93 -22.12
CA THR A 485 13.17 5.53 -22.45
C THR A 485 13.44 5.40 -23.96
N PRO A 486 14.11 4.32 -24.41
CA PRO A 486 14.29 4.05 -25.83
C PRO A 486 12.97 3.96 -26.63
N PHE A 487 11.85 3.62 -25.98
CA PHE A 487 10.54 3.56 -26.62
C PHE A 487 9.95 4.93 -26.98
N GLN A 488 10.48 6.03 -26.45
CA GLN A 488 9.91 7.38 -26.62
C GLN A 488 9.75 7.82 -28.10
N TRP A 489 10.49 7.22 -29.04
CA TRP A 489 10.38 7.50 -30.48
C TRP A 489 9.27 6.73 -31.17
N PHE A 490 8.91 5.53 -30.67
CA PHE A 490 7.85 4.75 -31.27
C PHE A 490 6.48 5.43 -31.17
N ARG A 491 5.63 5.14 -32.13
CA ARG A 491 4.22 5.47 -32.07
C ARG A 491 3.49 4.58 -31.08
N PRO A 492 2.60 5.11 -30.23
CA PRO A 492 1.73 4.26 -29.40
C PRO A 492 0.86 3.34 -30.28
N THR A 493 0.87 2.05 -29.98
CA THR A 493 0.11 1.03 -30.71
C THR A 493 -1.32 0.96 -30.17
N PRO A 494 -2.35 0.80 -31.00
CA PRO A 494 -3.72 0.55 -30.52
C PRO A 494 -3.83 -0.85 -29.90
N LEU A 495 -4.80 -1.03 -29.00
CA LEU A 495 -5.13 -2.33 -28.41
C LEU A 495 -5.50 -3.37 -29.47
N ASP A 496 -4.85 -4.54 -29.44
CA ASP A 496 -5.20 -5.68 -30.28
C ASP A 496 -6.29 -6.55 -29.63
N TYR A 497 -7.30 -6.92 -30.42
CA TYR A 497 -8.38 -7.82 -30.01
C TYR A 497 -7.98 -9.31 -29.98
N THR A 498 -6.77 -9.66 -30.37
CA THR A 498 -6.25 -11.05 -30.34
C THR A 498 -6.27 -11.62 -28.91
N LEU A 499 -6.16 -10.79 -27.91
CA LEU A 499 -6.24 -11.19 -26.49
C LEU A 499 -7.56 -11.87 -26.11
N ILE A 500 -8.65 -11.66 -26.87
CA ILE A 500 -9.92 -12.37 -26.65
C ILE A 500 -9.73 -13.87 -26.89
N LYS A 501 -9.04 -14.24 -27.98
CA LYS A 501 -8.73 -15.64 -28.30
C LYS A 501 -7.83 -16.26 -27.24
N VAL A 502 -6.82 -15.53 -26.77
CA VAL A 502 -5.95 -15.98 -25.67
C VAL A 502 -6.76 -16.28 -24.41
N ALA A 503 -7.72 -15.41 -24.07
CA ALA A 503 -8.57 -15.62 -22.90
C ALA A 503 -9.46 -16.88 -22.99
N GLU A 504 -9.93 -17.21 -24.21
CA GLU A 504 -10.69 -18.44 -24.48
C GLU A 504 -9.83 -19.68 -24.26
N GLU A 505 -8.67 -19.75 -24.89
CA GLU A 505 -7.71 -20.85 -24.74
C GLU A 505 -7.27 -21.05 -23.28
N PHE A 506 -6.99 -19.96 -22.56
CA PHE A 506 -6.58 -20.04 -21.16
C PHE A 506 -7.66 -20.57 -20.23
N ARG A 507 -8.93 -20.33 -20.53
CA ARG A 507 -10.05 -20.89 -19.77
C ARG A 507 -10.03 -22.42 -19.82
N ASP A 508 -9.79 -23.00 -20.99
CA ASP A 508 -9.72 -24.44 -21.17
C ASP A 508 -8.49 -25.08 -20.49
N LEU A 509 -7.41 -24.33 -20.39
CA LEU A 509 -6.18 -24.72 -19.69
C LEU A 509 -6.25 -24.49 -18.17
N GLY A 510 -7.31 -23.87 -17.65
CA GLY A 510 -7.44 -23.53 -16.23
C GLY A 510 -6.39 -22.48 -15.78
N ILE A 511 -6.06 -21.54 -16.67
CA ILE A 511 -5.17 -20.40 -16.43
C ILE A 511 -6.03 -19.16 -16.22
N GLN A 512 -5.75 -18.39 -15.15
CA GLN A 512 -6.45 -17.15 -14.89
C GLN A 512 -5.93 -16.05 -15.83
N PHE A 513 -6.80 -15.58 -16.70
CA PHE A 513 -6.53 -14.46 -17.60
C PHE A 513 -6.99 -13.16 -16.94
N LYS A 514 -6.13 -12.13 -16.91
CA LYS A 514 -6.47 -10.78 -16.44
C LYS A 514 -5.94 -9.72 -17.40
N ILE A 515 -6.78 -8.75 -17.70
CA ILE A 515 -6.33 -7.50 -18.32
C ILE A 515 -6.19 -6.46 -17.22
N GLY A 516 -5.05 -5.78 -17.19
CA GLY A 516 -4.79 -4.75 -16.20
C GLY A 516 -5.81 -3.61 -16.27
N THR A 517 -6.14 -2.99 -15.13
CA THR A 517 -7.06 -1.84 -15.06
C THR A 517 -6.57 -0.62 -15.83
N LYS A 518 -5.32 -0.64 -16.30
CA LYS A 518 -4.73 0.37 -17.19
C LYS A 518 -5.22 0.26 -18.65
N ALA A 519 -5.91 -0.81 -19.01
CA ALA A 519 -6.37 -1.08 -20.38
C ALA A 519 -7.60 -0.27 -20.82
N GLU A 520 -8.09 0.68 -20.02
CA GLU A 520 -9.18 1.58 -20.42
C GLU A 520 -8.67 2.58 -21.50
N PRO A 521 -9.28 2.64 -22.71
CA PRO A 521 -8.74 3.43 -23.81
C PRO A 521 -8.55 4.92 -23.50
N ASN A 522 -9.49 5.55 -22.80
CA ASN A 522 -9.36 6.97 -22.43
C ASN A 522 -8.23 7.21 -21.43
N LYS A 523 -8.00 6.26 -20.54
CA LYS A 523 -6.92 6.31 -19.56
C LYS A 523 -5.55 6.12 -20.23
N ILE A 524 -5.47 5.21 -21.20
CA ILE A 524 -4.28 5.01 -22.03
C ILE A 524 -3.97 6.28 -22.81
N ALA A 525 -4.95 6.85 -23.50
CA ALA A 525 -4.77 8.07 -24.28
C ALA A 525 -4.29 9.24 -23.42
N LEU A 526 -4.92 9.46 -22.26
CA LEU A 526 -4.51 10.51 -21.32
C LEU A 526 -3.09 10.26 -20.78
N PHE A 527 -2.78 9.03 -20.40
CA PHE A 527 -1.44 8.68 -19.91
C PHE A 527 -0.38 8.93 -20.98
N GLN A 528 -0.61 8.46 -22.22
CA GLN A 528 0.32 8.66 -23.34
C GLN A 528 0.49 10.13 -23.67
N LEU A 529 -0.58 10.91 -23.62
CA LEU A 529 -0.52 12.35 -23.84
C LEU A 529 0.35 13.04 -22.76
N CYS A 530 0.18 12.69 -21.48
CA CYS A 530 1.01 13.21 -20.41
C CYS A 530 2.49 12.85 -20.60
N GLN A 531 2.79 11.61 -21.02
CA GLN A 531 4.18 11.16 -21.25
C GLN A 531 4.85 11.83 -22.46
N ARG A 532 4.06 12.41 -23.36
CA ARG A 532 4.54 13.12 -24.56
C ARG A 532 4.31 14.63 -24.50
N ALA A 533 3.89 15.14 -23.33
CA ALA A 533 3.49 16.52 -23.19
C ALA A 533 4.67 17.48 -23.30
N SER A 534 4.53 18.47 -24.20
CA SER A 534 5.19 19.77 -24.12
C SER A 534 4.31 20.72 -23.27
N ARG A 535 4.80 21.92 -22.98
CA ARG A 535 4.05 22.93 -22.23
C ARG A 535 2.65 23.21 -22.80
N ASP A 536 2.54 23.40 -24.12
CA ASP A 536 1.25 23.73 -24.74
C ASP A 536 0.29 22.53 -24.74
N VAL A 537 0.81 21.31 -24.79
CA VAL A 537 0.02 20.09 -24.51
C VAL A 537 -0.46 20.09 -23.07
N GLY A 538 0.39 20.51 -22.13
CA GLY A 538 0.04 20.67 -20.72
C GLY A 538 -1.06 21.71 -20.51
N GLU A 539 -1.06 22.81 -21.23
CA GLU A 539 -2.16 23.81 -21.21
C GLU A 539 -3.48 23.17 -21.67
N ALA A 540 -3.45 22.40 -22.78
CA ALA A 540 -4.65 21.69 -23.27
C ALA A 540 -5.18 20.67 -22.25
N ILE A 541 -4.30 19.89 -21.59
CA ILE A 541 -4.66 18.98 -20.52
C ILE A 541 -5.28 19.73 -19.33
N THR A 542 -4.69 20.87 -18.97
CA THR A 542 -5.16 21.70 -17.85
C THR A 542 -6.55 22.26 -18.11
N ASP A 543 -6.82 22.73 -19.35
CA ASP A 543 -8.17 23.17 -19.77
C ASP A 543 -9.21 22.06 -19.55
N VAL A 544 -8.88 20.85 -20.02
CA VAL A 544 -9.81 19.70 -19.89
C VAL A 544 -10.05 19.32 -18.43
N PHE A 545 -9.02 19.33 -17.57
CA PHE A 545 -9.20 19.05 -16.15
C PHE A 545 -10.03 20.12 -15.44
N GLU A 546 -9.91 21.35 -15.89
CA GLU A 546 -10.71 22.46 -15.39
C GLU A 546 -12.18 22.33 -15.82
N GLU A 547 -12.43 21.99 -17.10
CA GLU A 547 -13.76 21.73 -17.66
C GLU A 547 -14.45 20.51 -17.02
N LEU A 548 -13.73 19.40 -16.85
CA LEU A 548 -14.26 18.18 -16.22
C LEU A 548 -14.59 18.40 -14.74
N GLY A 549 -13.76 19.18 -14.04
CA GLY A 549 -14.00 19.56 -12.65
C GLY A 549 -14.13 18.39 -11.66
N THR A 550 -13.72 17.19 -12.04
CA THR A 550 -13.84 15.95 -11.27
C THR A 550 -12.46 15.37 -10.93
N ALA A 551 -12.43 14.36 -10.07
CA ALA A 551 -11.25 13.59 -9.76
C ALA A 551 -11.35 12.18 -10.38
N CYS A 552 -10.22 11.50 -10.51
CA CYS A 552 -10.13 10.13 -11.02
C CYS A 552 -9.96 9.14 -9.85
N TRP A 553 -10.99 8.34 -9.56
CA TRP A 553 -10.90 7.25 -8.56
C TRP A 553 -10.50 5.90 -9.15
N GLY A 554 -10.60 5.71 -10.43
CA GLY A 554 -10.28 4.45 -11.10
C GLY A 554 -10.47 4.50 -12.61
N GLY A 555 -11.25 5.45 -13.10
CA GLY A 555 -11.54 5.67 -14.51
C GLY A 555 -11.48 7.13 -14.90
N VAL A 556 -11.27 7.39 -16.17
CA VAL A 556 -11.31 8.73 -16.79
C VAL A 556 -12.70 8.91 -17.41
N PRO A 557 -13.33 10.11 -17.32
CA PRO A 557 -14.62 10.35 -17.94
C PRO A 557 -14.66 9.95 -19.42
N LYS A 558 -15.79 9.41 -19.89
CA LYS A 558 -15.92 8.86 -21.23
C LYS A 558 -15.68 9.87 -22.36
N ASP A 559 -16.04 11.13 -22.13
CA ASP A 559 -15.88 12.26 -23.04
C ASP A 559 -14.50 12.95 -22.95
N ALA A 560 -13.63 12.46 -22.05
CA ALA A 560 -12.31 13.09 -21.84
C ALA A 560 -11.45 13.12 -23.12
N ARG A 561 -11.51 12.07 -23.94
CA ARG A 561 -10.76 11.99 -25.19
C ARG A 561 -11.22 13.06 -26.20
N GLU A 562 -12.53 13.21 -26.37
CA GLU A 562 -13.09 14.22 -27.29
C GLU A 562 -12.74 15.64 -26.84
N ARG A 563 -12.78 15.90 -25.51
CA ARG A 563 -12.36 17.17 -24.93
C ARG A 563 -10.88 17.43 -25.12
N LEU A 564 -10.03 16.40 -24.97
CA LEU A 564 -8.58 16.51 -25.23
C LEU A 564 -8.30 16.87 -26.69
N GLU A 565 -8.96 16.20 -27.65
CA GLU A 565 -8.85 16.52 -29.08
C GLU A 565 -9.20 17.99 -29.35
N ALA A 566 -10.36 18.44 -28.85
CA ALA A 566 -10.79 19.82 -29.03
C ALA A 566 -9.85 20.83 -28.34
N ALA A 567 -9.34 20.52 -27.16
CA ALA A 567 -8.39 21.37 -26.44
C ALA A 567 -7.06 21.48 -27.20
N LEU A 568 -6.51 20.36 -27.66
CA LEU A 568 -5.28 20.33 -28.44
C LEU A 568 -5.39 21.21 -29.69
N VAL A 569 -6.51 21.14 -30.42
CA VAL A 569 -6.76 21.98 -31.59
C VAL A 569 -6.77 23.47 -31.20
N ARG A 570 -7.41 23.86 -30.09
CA ARG A 570 -7.38 25.24 -29.56
C ARG A 570 -5.97 25.73 -29.27
N HIS A 571 -5.08 24.83 -28.81
CA HIS A 571 -3.67 25.13 -28.54
C HIS A 571 -2.74 24.98 -29.75
N GLY A 572 -3.30 24.86 -30.97
CA GLY A 572 -2.57 24.86 -32.23
C GLY A 572 -2.04 23.49 -32.68
N PHE A 573 -2.42 22.40 -32.02
CA PHE A 573 -2.18 21.04 -32.51
C PHE A 573 -3.30 20.66 -33.48
N ARG A 574 -3.12 21.02 -34.75
CA ARG A 574 -4.18 21.02 -35.75
C ARG A 574 -4.73 19.66 -36.09
N ASN A 575 -3.93 18.60 -35.87
CA ASN A 575 -4.33 17.21 -36.04
C ASN A 575 -4.71 16.54 -34.69
N GLY A 576 -4.92 17.31 -33.63
CA GLY A 576 -5.32 16.81 -32.30
C GLY A 576 -4.29 15.86 -31.70
N LEU A 577 -4.75 14.69 -31.21
CA LEU A 577 -3.87 13.66 -30.65
C LEU A 577 -2.86 13.12 -31.67
N ALA A 578 -3.13 13.15 -32.98
CA ALA A 578 -2.20 12.67 -33.99
C ALA A 578 -0.89 13.47 -34.00
N ASP A 579 -0.92 14.79 -33.75
CA ASP A 579 0.31 15.60 -33.60
C ASP A 579 1.18 15.10 -32.41
N CYS A 580 0.56 14.61 -31.35
CA CYS A 580 1.24 14.18 -30.12
C CYS A 580 1.71 12.72 -30.19
N PHE A 581 0.97 11.86 -30.92
CA PHE A 581 1.18 10.41 -30.96
C PHE A 581 1.96 9.93 -32.18
N ASP A 582 2.35 10.85 -33.05
CA ASP A 582 3.15 10.50 -34.22
C ASP A 582 4.52 9.95 -33.86
N GLU A 583 5.09 9.14 -34.75
CA GLU A 583 6.45 8.65 -34.63
C GLU A 583 7.45 9.82 -34.57
N ARG A 584 8.51 9.68 -33.80
CA ARG A 584 9.54 10.69 -33.63
C ARG A 584 10.80 10.28 -34.39
N TYR A 585 11.52 11.27 -34.91
CA TYR A 585 12.74 11.09 -35.68
C TYR A 585 13.96 11.64 -34.93
N ARG A 586 15.14 11.24 -35.33
CA ARG A 586 16.38 11.80 -34.80
C ARG A 586 16.41 13.31 -35.05
N GLY A 587 16.58 14.09 -34.01
CA GLY A 587 16.58 15.55 -34.04
C GLY A 587 15.24 16.19 -33.71
N ASP A 588 14.18 15.42 -33.53
CA ASP A 588 12.97 15.93 -32.89
C ASP A 588 13.25 16.20 -31.41
N LEU A 589 12.82 17.35 -30.92
CA LEU A 589 12.92 17.73 -29.53
C LEU A 589 11.67 17.28 -28.76
N PHE A 590 11.90 16.63 -27.65
CA PHE A 590 10.82 16.25 -26.75
C PHE A 590 10.49 17.37 -25.76
N GLY A 591 9.30 17.31 -25.17
CA GLY A 591 8.82 18.30 -24.19
C GLY A 591 9.63 18.37 -22.88
N TRP A 592 10.70 17.59 -22.72
CA TRP A 592 11.47 17.45 -21.48
C TRP A 592 12.99 17.47 -21.64
N GLU A 593 13.53 17.80 -22.81
CA GLU A 593 14.99 17.75 -23.05
C GLU A 593 15.82 18.75 -22.25
N TYR A 594 15.20 19.72 -21.65
CA TYR A 594 15.82 20.60 -20.66
C TYR A 594 16.06 19.93 -19.31
N ILE A 595 15.64 18.65 -19.13
CA ILE A 595 15.90 17.83 -17.93
C ILE A 595 16.89 16.73 -18.28
N SER A 596 17.93 16.59 -17.46
CA SER A 596 18.89 15.50 -17.55
C SER A 596 18.64 14.49 -16.43
N THR A 597 18.36 13.25 -16.81
CA THR A 597 18.27 12.10 -15.89
C THR A 597 19.61 11.37 -15.75
N GLY A 598 20.65 11.84 -16.40
CA GLY A 598 21.98 11.23 -16.47
C GLY A 598 22.23 10.48 -17.77
N VAL A 599 21.25 9.82 -18.34
CA VAL A 599 21.37 9.14 -19.65
C VAL A 599 21.21 10.16 -20.78
N SER A 600 22.10 10.11 -21.78
CA SER A 600 22.03 11.01 -22.94
C SER A 600 20.95 10.58 -23.94
N GLN A 601 20.40 11.55 -24.68
CA GLN A 601 19.47 11.27 -25.77
C GLN A 601 20.12 10.42 -26.87
N ASP A 602 21.42 10.63 -27.13
CA ASP A 602 22.16 9.82 -28.11
C ASP A 602 22.23 8.33 -27.70
N GLN A 603 22.40 8.05 -26.40
CA GLN A 603 22.38 6.68 -25.91
C GLN A 603 20.98 6.04 -26.06
N LEU A 604 19.93 6.78 -25.72
CA LEU A 604 18.55 6.29 -25.89
C LEU A 604 18.25 6.06 -27.38
N TRP A 605 18.69 6.98 -28.26
CA TRP A 605 18.52 6.85 -29.70
C TRP A 605 19.26 5.64 -30.28
N GLU A 606 20.47 5.39 -29.82
CA GLU A 606 21.24 4.23 -30.30
C GLU A 606 20.54 2.91 -29.96
N VAL A 607 19.99 2.80 -28.75
CA VAL A 607 19.19 1.63 -28.37
C VAL A 607 17.93 1.52 -29.23
N TYR A 608 17.20 2.62 -29.43
CA TYR A 608 16.02 2.65 -30.31
C TYR A 608 16.37 2.17 -31.72
N ARG A 609 17.46 2.68 -32.33
CA ARG A 609 17.89 2.30 -33.67
C ARG A 609 18.13 0.80 -33.79
N GLN A 610 18.80 0.22 -32.80
CA GLN A 610 19.07 -1.21 -32.78
C GLN A 610 17.77 -2.04 -32.59
N MET A 611 16.81 -1.53 -31.84
CA MET A 611 15.49 -2.15 -31.73
C MET A 611 14.74 -2.15 -33.08
N VAL A 612 14.81 -1.05 -33.85
CA VAL A 612 14.21 -0.99 -35.19
C VAL A 612 14.88 -1.98 -36.13
N GLU A 613 16.22 -2.02 -36.16
CA GLU A 613 16.98 -3.01 -36.94
C GLU A 613 16.62 -4.46 -36.56
N PHE A 614 16.44 -4.72 -35.29
CA PHE A 614 15.99 -6.03 -34.79
C PHE A 614 14.59 -6.39 -35.33
N LEU A 615 13.65 -5.46 -35.28
CA LEU A 615 12.28 -5.69 -35.78
C LEU A 615 12.26 -5.94 -37.29
N GLU A 616 13.08 -5.16 -38.07
CA GLU A 616 13.19 -5.33 -39.52
C GLU A 616 13.90 -6.63 -39.91
N GLY A 617 14.81 -7.11 -39.06
CA GLY A 617 15.61 -8.32 -39.30
C GLY A 617 15.01 -9.62 -38.80
N THR A 618 13.85 -9.59 -38.12
CA THR A 618 13.26 -10.77 -37.46
C THR A 618 11.83 -11.03 -37.91
N ASP A 619 11.51 -12.31 -38.17
CA ASP A 619 10.21 -12.77 -38.58
C ASP A 619 9.53 -13.53 -37.43
N PRO A 620 8.29 -13.19 -37.02
CA PRO A 620 7.60 -13.82 -35.90
C PRO A 620 7.45 -15.34 -35.97
N ASP A 621 7.29 -15.87 -37.20
CA ASP A 621 7.02 -17.30 -37.41
C ASP A 621 8.31 -18.16 -37.35
N THR A 622 9.45 -17.58 -37.66
CA THR A 622 10.73 -18.32 -37.77
C THR A 622 11.72 -18.00 -36.66
N TYR A 623 11.46 -16.95 -35.87
CA TYR A 623 12.40 -16.45 -34.86
C TYR A 623 12.90 -17.53 -33.89
N GLU A 624 11.99 -18.31 -33.30
CA GLU A 624 12.32 -19.34 -32.32
C GLU A 624 13.10 -20.53 -32.91
N GLN A 625 12.99 -20.75 -34.24
CA GLN A 625 13.75 -21.78 -34.95
C GLN A 625 15.18 -21.33 -35.23
N GLN A 626 15.40 -20.03 -35.38
CA GLN A 626 16.70 -19.43 -35.70
C GLN A 626 17.56 -19.21 -34.47
N PHE A 627 16.91 -18.95 -33.33
CA PHE A 627 17.56 -18.59 -32.07
C PHE A 627 17.33 -19.68 -30.99
N SER A 628 17.88 -20.88 -31.20
CA SER A 628 17.87 -21.98 -30.24
C SER A 628 19.07 -21.90 -29.29
N GLY A 629 19.04 -21.02 -28.32
CA GLY A 629 20.07 -20.90 -27.28
C GLY A 629 19.61 -19.96 -26.16
N PRO A 630 20.30 -19.94 -25.00
CA PRO A 630 20.01 -18.94 -23.99
C PRO A 630 20.24 -17.57 -24.62
N SER A 631 19.16 -16.82 -24.80
CA SER A 631 19.25 -15.46 -25.33
C SER A 631 20.02 -14.62 -24.29
N GLY A 632 21.18 -14.12 -24.66
CA GLY A 632 22.02 -13.33 -23.76
C GLY A 632 21.49 -11.95 -23.42
N GLY A 633 20.17 -11.74 -23.54
CA GLY A 633 19.56 -10.43 -23.50
C GLY A 633 19.93 -9.59 -24.75
N ALA A 634 19.26 -8.44 -24.92
CA ALA A 634 19.61 -7.54 -26.00
C ALA A 634 21.02 -7.00 -25.81
N GLU A 635 21.96 -7.35 -26.72
CA GLU A 635 23.36 -6.93 -26.64
C GLU A 635 23.54 -5.40 -26.68
N TRP A 636 22.50 -4.68 -27.14
CA TRP A 636 22.50 -3.23 -27.24
C TRP A 636 22.19 -2.48 -25.92
N LEU A 637 21.76 -3.20 -24.89
CA LEU A 637 21.48 -2.57 -23.61
C LEU A 637 22.77 -2.29 -22.82
N PRO A 638 22.82 -1.19 -22.05
CA PRO A 638 23.93 -0.92 -21.14
C PRO A 638 24.10 -2.04 -20.11
N ARG A 639 25.34 -2.22 -19.62
CA ARG A 639 25.65 -3.20 -18.57
C ARG A 639 26.21 -2.51 -17.35
N CYS A 640 25.68 -2.86 -16.18
CA CYS A 640 26.14 -2.39 -14.86
C CYS A 640 26.88 -3.47 -14.08
N ASP A 641 27.52 -4.42 -14.76
CA ASP A 641 28.30 -5.52 -14.24
C ASP A 641 29.82 -5.19 -14.12
N GLN A 642 30.65 -6.22 -13.91
CA GLN A 642 32.11 -6.09 -13.85
C GLN A 642 32.73 -5.62 -15.18
N GLN A 643 32.03 -5.76 -16.29
CA GLN A 643 32.51 -5.39 -17.62
C GLN A 643 32.21 -3.93 -17.97
N CYS A 644 31.41 -3.24 -17.13
CA CYS A 644 31.19 -1.80 -17.35
C CYS A 644 32.46 -1.00 -17.23
N ARG A 645 32.90 -0.45 -18.35
CA ARG A 645 34.14 0.35 -18.48
C ARG A 645 34.00 1.80 -18.02
N GLY A 646 33.07 2.06 -17.11
CA GLY A 646 32.85 3.38 -16.51
C GLY A 646 32.11 4.34 -17.45
N ASN A 647 31.04 4.92 -16.98
CA ASN A 647 30.32 6.06 -17.51
C ASN A 647 29.97 6.05 -19.02
N ALA A 648 29.94 4.89 -19.69
CA ALA A 648 29.54 4.80 -21.11
C ALA A 648 28.10 5.24 -21.35
N CYS A 649 27.21 5.04 -20.36
CA CYS A 649 25.82 5.50 -20.38
C CYS A 649 25.65 6.95 -19.87
N GLY A 650 26.69 7.59 -19.33
CA GLY A 650 26.64 8.97 -18.80
C GLY A 650 26.12 9.12 -17.37
N VAL A 651 25.67 8.04 -16.71
CA VAL A 651 24.97 8.12 -15.43
C VAL A 651 25.89 8.29 -14.22
N CYS A 652 26.98 7.50 -14.15
CA CYS A 652 27.84 7.41 -12.95
C CYS A 652 28.93 8.48 -12.94
N ASP A 653 29.11 9.13 -11.80
CA ASP A 653 30.33 9.90 -11.51
C ASP A 653 31.40 9.04 -10.82
N GLY A 654 32.53 9.66 -10.44
CA GLY A 654 33.63 8.95 -9.81
C GLY A 654 33.31 8.34 -8.44
N GLU A 655 32.36 8.93 -7.69
CA GLU A 655 31.88 8.40 -6.42
C GLU A 655 30.94 7.23 -6.66
N ASP A 656 30.00 7.34 -7.59
CA ASP A 656 29.11 6.27 -8.00
C ASP A 656 29.88 5.02 -8.43
N LEU A 657 30.96 5.21 -9.21
CA LEU A 657 31.83 4.10 -9.65
C LEU A 657 32.53 3.41 -8.47
N LYS A 658 32.96 4.15 -7.44
CA LYS A 658 33.54 3.60 -6.22
C LYS A 658 32.52 2.78 -5.42
N LEU A 659 31.34 3.33 -5.20
CA LEU A 659 30.25 2.67 -4.48
C LEU A 659 29.81 1.39 -5.21
N ARG A 660 29.70 1.46 -6.53
CA ARG A 660 29.40 0.30 -7.37
C ARG A 660 30.47 -0.78 -7.30
N ALA A 661 31.73 -0.41 -7.36
CA ALA A 661 32.83 -1.36 -7.24
C ALA A 661 32.86 -2.04 -5.85
N ALA A 662 32.49 -1.32 -4.79
CA ALA A 662 32.30 -1.89 -3.46
C ALA A 662 31.14 -2.88 -3.40
N ARG A 663 29.99 -2.54 -4.02
CA ARG A 663 28.83 -3.41 -4.15
C ARG A 663 29.14 -4.73 -4.87
N ILE A 664 29.81 -4.66 -6.01
CA ILE A 664 30.20 -5.85 -6.79
C ILE A 664 31.11 -6.78 -5.97
N ARG A 665 32.00 -6.23 -5.12
CA ARG A 665 32.89 -7.05 -4.27
C ARG A 665 32.18 -7.71 -3.10
N SER A 666 31.00 -7.25 -2.70
CA SER A 666 30.22 -7.77 -1.57
C SER A 666 29.22 -8.87 -1.99
N SER A 667 29.65 -9.80 -2.84
CA SER A 667 28.76 -10.87 -3.33
C SER A 667 28.22 -11.76 -2.22
N ASP A 668 27.05 -12.34 -2.48
CA ASP A 668 26.34 -13.23 -1.56
C ASP A 668 27.07 -14.58 -1.46
N ALA A 669 27.23 -15.07 -0.24
CA ALA A 669 27.70 -16.42 0.02
C ALA A 669 26.50 -17.34 0.26
N ASP A 670 26.71 -18.64 0.04
CA ASP A 670 25.72 -19.62 0.43
C ASP A 670 25.49 -19.60 1.94
N ILE A 671 24.24 -19.75 2.33
CA ILE A 671 23.80 -19.74 3.71
C ILE A 671 23.26 -21.12 4.10
N ASP A 672 23.50 -21.53 5.34
CA ASP A 672 22.92 -22.75 5.89
C ASP A 672 21.48 -22.48 6.32
N LEU A 673 20.52 -22.78 5.45
CA LEU A 673 19.08 -22.55 5.71
C LEU A 673 18.58 -23.26 6.96
N ALA A 674 19.20 -24.37 7.36
CA ALA A 674 18.83 -25.07 8.58
C ALA A 674 19.14 -24.27 9.86
N ARG A 675 20.06 -23.32 9.77
CA ARG A 675 20.44 -22.41 10.86
C ARG A 675 19.66 -21.11 10.86
N VAL A 676 19.02 -20.75 9.75
CA VAL A 676 18.20 -19.54 9.69
C VAL A 676 16.95 -19.75 10.56
N LYS A 677 16.93 -19.09 11.71
CA LYS A 677 15.79 -19.12 12.62
C LYS A 677 14.80 -18.07 12.16
N VAL A 678 13.62 -18.52 11.79
CA VAL A 678 12.47 -17.61 11.63
C VAL A 678 12.01 -17.27 13.04
N ILE A 679 12.11 -15.99 13.40
CA ILE A 679 11.54 -15.53 14.67
C ILE A 679 10.05 -15.87 14.65
N ASP A 680 9.62 -16.68 15.63
CA ASP A 680 8.24 -16.93 15.99
C ASP A 680 7.42 -17.93 15.16
N GLN A 681 8.02 -18.99 14.64
CA GLN A 681 7.23 -20.14 14.17
C GLN A 681 6.74 -21.09 15.28
N ASP A 682 7.36 -21.07 16.48
CA ASP A 682 7.09 -22.03 17.53
C ASP A 682 6.49 -21.40 18.78
N SER A 683 5.19 -21.57 18.91
CA SER A 683 4.40 -21.46 20.12
C SER A 683 4.04 -20.08 20.67
N VAL A 684 2.77 -19.78 20.54
CA VAL A 684 2.10 -18.81 21.42
C VAL A 684 2.13 -19.36 22.84
N ALA A 685 3.06 -18.86 23.66
CA ALA A 685 3.18 -19.30 25.04
C ALA A 685 2.06 -18.75 25.95
N LEU A 686 1.54 -17.57 25.62
CA LEU A 686 0.46 -16.91 26.35
C LEU A 686 -0.55 -16.27 25.39
N LYS A 687 -1.81 -16.27 25.80
CA LYS A 687 -2.86 -15.50 25.13
C LYS A 687 -3.35 -14.42 26.06
N VAL A 688 -3.46 -13.22 25.56
CA VAL A 688 -4.02 -12.08 26.28
C VAL A 688 -5.38 -11.75 25.67
N ARG A 689 -6.36 -11.56 26.52
CA ARG A 689 -7.66 -11.03 26.16
C ARG A 689 -7.84 -9.69 26.84
N ALA A 690 -8.31 -8.72 26.12
CA ALA A 690 -8.51 -7.39 26.64
C ALA A 690 -9.86 -6.82 26.18
N ARG A 691 -10.51 -6.07 27.07
CA ARG A 691 -11.64 -5.23 26.72
C ARG A 691 -11.12 -3.91 26.17
N ILE A 692 -11.65 -3.53 25.02
CA ILE A 692 -11.26 -2.31 24.32
C ILE A 692 -12.41 -1.30 24.44
N GLU A 693 -12.09 -0.10 24.91
CA GLU A 693 -12.98 1.06 24.79
C GLU A 693 -12.40 2.03 23.77
N VAL A 694 -13.23 2.39 22.80
CA VAL A 694 -12.88 3.35 21.77
C VAL A 694 -13.31 4.75 22.20
N PRO A 695 -12.38 5.70 22.41
CA PRO A 695 -12.74 7.07 22.70
C PRO A 695 -13.65 7.65 21.61
N GLU A 696 -14.61 8.48 21.98
CA GLU A 696 -15.62 9.02 21.05
C GLU A 696 -15.02 9.66 19.81
N ARG A 697 -13.89 10.36 19.95
CA ARG A 697 -13.14 10.96 18.83
C ARG A 697 -12.68 9.93 17.78
N ASN A 698 -12.50 8.65 18.16
CA ASN A 698 -12.01 7.58 17.31
C ASN A 698 -13.10 6.56 16.94
N ARG A 699 -14.36 6.83 17.27
CA ARG A 699 -15.51 5.95 16.99
C ARG A 699 -15.69 5.55 15.52
N TYR A 700 -15.07 6.30 14.61
CA TYR A 700 -15.13 6.04 13.18
C TYR A 700 -13.96 5.21 12.64
N VAL A 701 -13.06 4.77 13.52
CA VAL A 701 -11.91 3.95 13.10
C VAL A 701 -12.35 2.52 12.86
N THR A 702 -11.88 1.90 11.78
CA THR A 702 -12.25 0.54 11.43
C THR A 702 -11.63 -0.48 12.38
N ARG A 703 -12.30 -1.61 12.60
CA ARG A 703 -11.83 -2.69 13.49
C ARG A 703 -10.51 -3.31 13.01
N GLU A 704 -10.34 -3.46 11.71
CA GLU A 704 -9.10 -4.03 11.15
C GLU A 704 -7.88 -3.21 11.53
N HIS A 705 -8.03 -1.90 11.65
CA HIS A 705 -6.97 -1.02 12.13
C HIS A 705 -6.51 -1.34 13.55
N TRP A 706 -7.42 -1.74 14.44
CA TRP A 706 -7.08 -2.04 15.83
C TRP A 706 -6.04 -3.15 15.97
N LYS A 707 -6.06 -4.14 15.11
CA LYS A 707 -5.07 -5.23 15.10
C LYS A 707 -3.64 -4.70 14.98
N TYR A 708 -3.45 -3.71 14.11
CA TYR A 708 -2.14 -3.10 13.86
C TYR A 708 -1.77 -2.12 14.96
N ALA A 709 -2.72 -1.35 15.46
CA ALA A 709 -2.52 -0.47 16.61
C ALA A 709 -2.07 -1.26 17.86
N ILE A 710 -2.70 -2.39 18.14
CA ILE A 710 -2.32 -3.29 19.26
C ILE A 710 -0.93 -3.87 19.04
N ARG A 711 -0.61 -4.34 17.82
CA ARG A 711 0.73 -4.86 17.52
C ARG A 711 1.79 -3.78 17.64
N ARG A 712 1.51 -2.57 17.11
CA ARG A 712 2.39 -1.43 17.24
C ARG A 712 2.66 -1.11 18.72
N ALA A 713 1.63 -1.03 19.52
CA ALA A 713 1.76 -0.78 20.96
C ALA A 713 2.58 -1.87 21.66
N ALA A 714 2.39 -3.13 21.29
CA ALA A 714 3.17 -4.24 21.83
C ALA A 714 4.65 -4.19 21.41
N TYR A 715 4.99 -3.73 20.21
CA TYR A 715 6.39 -3.50 19.85
C TYR A 715 7.02 -2.35 20.62
N LEU A 716 6.27 -1.25 20.81
CA LEU A 716 6.74 -0.09 21.57
C LEU A 716 6.87 -0.39 23.06
N ALA A 717 5.96 -1.17 23.63
CA ALA A 717 5.96 -1.55 25.03
C ALA A 717 7.19 -2.38 25.46
N GLN A 718 7.98 -2.89 24.51
CA GLN A 718 9.21 -3.64 24.77
C GLN A 718 10.43 -2.73 25.02
N ASP A 719 10.29 -1.43 24.79
CA ASP A 719 11.40 -0.49 25.01
C ASP A 719 11.76 -0.42 26.51
N GLY A 720 13.06 -0.60 26.79
CA GLY A 720 13.56 -0.64 28.15
C GLY A 720 13.43 -1.99 28.87
N LEU A 721 12.86 -3.02 28.22
CA LEU A 721 12.83 -4.38 28.75
C LEU A 721 14.07 -5.17 28.33
N GLU A 722 14.58 -6.01 29.21
CA GLU A 722 15.76 -6.85 28.93
C GLU A 722 15.45 -7.93 27.89
N TRP A 723 14.20 -8.32 27.77
CA TRP A 723 13.72 -9.35 26.85
C TRP A 723 12.76 -8.72 25.82
N LYS A 724 12.59 -9.42 24.69
CA LYS A 724 11.68 -9.00 23.63
C LYS A 724 10.71 -10.11 23.30
N THR A 725 9.43 -9.78 23.19
CA THR A 725 8.42 -10.71 22.74
C THR A 725 8.26 -10.66 21.24
N GLY A 726 7.99 -11.79 20.61
CA GLY A 726 7.44 -11.85 19.27
C GLY A 726 5.92 -11.77 19.30
N ILE A 727 5.33 -11.12 18.31
CA ILE A 727 3.88 -11.12 18.08
C ILE A 727 3.62 -11.73 16.72
N ALA A 728 3.08 -12.94 16.70
CA ALA A 728 2.87 -13.66 15.45
C ALA A 728 1.79 -13.01 14.56
N LYS A 729 1.91 -13.20 13.25
CA LYS A 729 1.04 -12.63 12.21
C LYS A 729 -0.46 -12.81 12.47
N LYS A 730 -0.87 -13.95 13.01
CA LYS A 730 -2.29 -14.30 13.20
C LYS A 730 -2.78 -14.15 14.64
N THR A 731 -2.00 -13.56 15.54
CA THR A 731 -2.26 -13.61 16.98
C THR A 731 -3.17 -12.50 17.48
N VAL A 732 -3.26 -11.37 16.79
CA VAL A 732 -4.23 -10.33 17.17
C VAL A 732 -5.54 -10.58 16.43
N GLN A 733 -6.56 -10.98 17.17
CA GLN A 733 -7.91 -11.17 16.67
C GLN A 733 -8.85 -10.28 17.47
N LEU A 734 -9.76 -9.61 16.79
CA LEU A 734 -10.85 -8.90 17.44
C LEU A 734 -12.02 -9.88 17.59
N ALA A 735 -12.32 -10.24 18.82
CA ALA A 735 -13.18 -11.37 19.11
C ALA A 735 -14.68 -11.05 19.09
N SER A 736 -15.10 -9.79 19.21
CA SER A 736 -16.50 -9.44 19.26
C SER A 736 -16.93 -8.49 18.17
N GLU A 737 -18.16 -8.58 17.74
CA GLU A 737 -18.82 -7.77 16.74
C GLU A 737 -19.86 -6.83 17.33
N VAL A 738 -19.75 -6.55 18.60
CA VAL A 738 -20.71 -5.65 19.27
C VAL A 738 -20.66 -4.29 18.60
N CYS A 739 -21.80 -3.84 18.12
CA CYS A 739 -22.03 -2.56 17.48
C CYS A 739 -21.27 -2.29 16.16
N ARG A 740 -21.78 -2.84 15.07
CA ARG A 740 -21.29 -2.50 13.71
C ARG A 740 -22.28 -1.59 13.02
N HIS A 741 -21.95 -0.34 12.96
CA HIS A 741 -22.53 0.51 11.94
C HIS A 741 -21.49 0.71 10.84
N ARG A 742 -21.66 0.05 9.69
CA ARG A 742 -20.80 0.18 8.49
C ARG A 742 -19.33 -0.11 8.77
N ASP A 743 -19.02 -1.22 9.43
CA ASP A 743 -17.65 -1.66 9.73
C ASP A 743 -16.86 -0.78 10.71
N TRP A 744 -17.50 0.14 11.39
CA TRP A 744 -16.86 1.00 12.40
C TRP A 744 -17.00 0.41 13.80
N ALA A 745 -15.94 0.53 14.60
CA ALA A 745 -16.03 0.22 16.01
C ALA A 745 -16.84 1.33 16.71
N CYS A 746 -17.93 0.97 17.34
CA CYS A 746 -18.68 1.86 18.21
C CYS A 746 -18.97 1.16 19.52
N GLY A 747 -18.75 1.84 20.63
CA GLY A 747 -18.95 1.26 21.95
C GLY A 747 -17.73 0.44 22.44
N THR A 748 -18.00 -0.62 23.21
CA THR A 748 -16.99 -1.48 23.81
C THR A 748 -16.76 -2.71 22.96
N ASP A 749 -15.50 -3.02 22.67
CA ASP A 749 -15.11 -4.19 21.91
C ASP A 749 -14.04 -5.01 22.64
N TYR A 750 -13.69 -6.17 22.10
CA TYR A 750 -12.72 -7.07 22.69
C TYR A 750 -11.62 -7.39 21.73
N ALA A 751 -10.38 -7.47 22.23
CA ALA A 751 -9.24 -7.97 21.48
C ALA A 751 -8.69 -9.22 22.14
N GLU A 752 -8.35 -10.21 21.35
CA GLU A 752 -7.51 -11.30 21.75
C GLU A 752 -6.21 -11.25 20.97
N PHE A 753 -5.09 -11.36 21.65
CA PHE A 753 -3.79 -11.45 21.02
C PHE A 753 -2.90 -12.46 21.74
N GLY A 754 -2.08 -13.16 20.97
CA GLY A 754 -1.10 -14.08 21.48
C GLY A 754 0.26 -13.41 21.59
N LEU A 755 0.96 -13.69 22.68
CA LEU A 755 2.34 -13.27 22.89
C LEU A 755 3.21 -14.52 23.02
N THR A 756 4.36 -14.50 22.33
CA THR A 756 5.44 -15.43 22.63
C THR A 756 6.22 -14.85 23.79
N TRP A 757 6.03 -15.42 24.95
CA TRP A 757 6.56 -14.91 26.22
C TRP A 757 7.62 -15.85 26.78
N HIS A 758 8.83 -15.39 26.95
CA HIS A 758 9.94 -16.19 27.48
C HIS A 758 10.45 -15.81 28.88
N PRO A 759 10.17 -14.61 29.42
CA PRO A 759 10.68 -14.21 30.71
C PRO A 759 9.84 -14.67 31.93
N PRO A 760 10.37 -14.51 33.15
CA PRO A 760 9.63 -14.80 34.38
C PRO A 760 8.33 -13.99 34.45
N GLY A 761 7.26 -14.64 34.93
CA GLY A 761 5.90 -14.07 34.91
C GLY A 761 5.69 -12.75 35.67
N GLY A 762 6.71 -12.19 36.32
CA GLY A 762 6.62 -10.93 37.07
C GLY A 762 6.64 -9.66 36.20
N GLU A 763 7.17 -9.72 34.98
CA GLU A 763 7.30 -8.56 34.10
C GLU A 763 6.11 -8.37 33.13
N LEU A 764 5.25 -9.38 33.01
CA LEU A 764 4.07 -9.30 32.15
C LEU A 764 3.12 -8.15 32.50
N PRO A 765 2.81 -7.87 33.79
CA PRO A 765 1.97 -6.73 34.12
C PRO A 765 2.56 -5.39 33.61
N MET A 766 3.87 -5.18 33.79
CA MET A 766 4.56 -3.97 33.34
C MET A 766 4.51 -3.84 31.82
N PHE A 767 4.70 -4.95 31.08
CA PHE A 767 4.56 -4.94 29.62
C PHE A 767 3.14 -4.55 29.19
N ILE A 768 2.11 -5.12 29.83
CA ILE A 768 0.71 -4.78 29.51
C ILE A 768 0.42 -3.32 29.86
N ASP A 769 0.92 -2.82 31.00
CA ASP A 769 0.74 -1.42 31.40
C ASP A 769 1.42 -0.48 30.39
N ASN A 770 2.63 -0.79 29.95
CA ASN A 770 3.32 -0.03 28.89
C ASN A 770 2.52 -0.07 27.58
N MET A 771 1.99 -1.24 27.20
CA MET A 771 1.16 -1.38 25.99
C MET A 771 -0.13 -0.56 26.13
N CYS A 772 -0.77 -0.55 27.29
CA CYS A 772 -1.94 0.29 27.56
C CYS A 772 -1.61 1.78 27.43
N ALA A 773 -0.46 2.22 27.94
CA ALA A 773 0.00 3.59 27.81
C ALA A 773 0.21 3.99 26.33
N GLU A 774 0.83 3.12 25.54
CA GLU A 774 1.03 3.34 24.10
C GLU A 774 -0.28 3.39 23.31
N LEU A 775 -1.30 2.66 23.76
CA LEU A 775 -2.63 2.64 23.11
C LEU A 775 -3.54 3.77 23.56
N ALA A 776 -3.38 4.28 24.76
CA ALA A 776 -4.31 5.24 25.38
C ALA A 776 -4.74 6.44 24.54
N PRO A 777 -3.92 7.02 23.63
CA PRO A 777 -4.36 8.09 22.74
C PRO A 777 -5.46 7.67 21.75
N TRP A 778 -5.59 6.38 21.44
CA TRP A 778 -6.46 5.90 20.36
C TRP A 778 -7.54 4.94 20.84
N LEU A 779 -7.20 4.04 21.74
CA LEU A 779 -8.11 3.11 22.35
C LEU A 779 -7.65 2.80 23.78
N LEU A 780 -8.58 2.43 24.64
CA LEU A 780 -8.30 2.06 26.01
C LEU A 780 -8.46 0.56 26.18
N LEU A 781 -7.45 -0.08 26.78
CA LEU A 781 -7.60 -1.42 27.34
C LEU A 781 -8.06 -1.27 28.79
N THR A 782 -9.33 -1.47 29.03
CA THR A 782 -9.93 -1.24 30.36
C THR A 782 -9.88 -2.44 31.28
N ALA A 783 -9.75 -3.63 30.70
CA ALA A 783 -9.52 -4.88 31.43
C ALA A 783 -8.77 -5.85 30.55
N TRP A 784 -7.93 -6.68 31.15
CA TRP A 784 -7.19 -7.72 30.45
C TRP A 784 -6.99 -8.97 31.32
N ASP A 785 -6.77 -10.10 30.64
CA ASP A 785 -6.51 -11.39 31.25
C ASP A 785 -5.56 -12.25 30.41
N VAL A 786 -4.89 -13.20 31.07
CA VAL A 786 -3.89 -14.06 30.45
C VAL A 786 -4.30 -15.51 30.59
N PHE A 787 -4.36 -16.21 29.49
CA PHE A 787 -4.71 -17.61 29.39
C PHE A 787 -3.45 -18.50 29.40
N PRO A 788 -3.49 -19.66 30.10
CA PRO A 788 -2.37 -20.59 30.12
C PRO A 788 -2.08 -21.18 28.73
N PRO A 789 -0.85 -21.68 28.55
CA PRO A 789 -0.49 -22.44 27.34
C PRO A 789 -1.40 -23.65 27.17
N GLY A 790 -1.92 -23.90 26.00
CA GLY A 790 -2.81 -25.03 25.70
C GLY A 790 -4.29 -24.66 25.60
N ALA A 791 -4.72 -23.49 25.97
CA ALA A 791 -6.03 -22.97 25.55
C ALA A 791 -6.00 -22.77 24.03
N SER A 792 -6.43 -23.77 23.26
CA SER A 792 -6.36 -23.75 21.80
C SER A 792 -7.56 -23.02 21.24
N MET A 793 -7.34 -21.91 20.52
CA MET A 793 -8.31 -21.42 19.55
C MET A 793 -8.13 -22.22 18.27
N ARG A 794 -9.08 -23.06 17.90
CA ARG A 794 -9.13 -23.58 16.54
C ARG A 794 -9.73 -22.50 15.64
N GLN A 795 -8.92 -22.03 14.71
CA GLN A 795 -9.35 -21.04 13.70
C GLN A 795 -10.19 -21.65 12.57
N ASP A 796 -10.32 -22.94 12.51
CA ASP A 796 -11.09 -23.60 11.47
C ASP A 796 -12.57 -23.34 11.71
N ALA A 797 -13.16 -22.55 10.87
CA ALA A 797 -14.58 -22.17 10.85
C ALA A 797 -15.07 -21.12 11.87
N GLY A 798 -14.18 -20.30 12.45
CA GLY A 798 -14.61 -19.22 13.35
C GLY A 798 -15.11 -19.69 14.71
N LEU A 799 -14.54 -20.76 15.24
CA LEU A 799 -14.88 -21.33 16.55
C LEU A 799 -13.72 -21.16 17.55
N ALA A 800 -14.04 -20.82 18.78
CA ALA A 800 -13.10 -20.75 19.90
C ALA A 800 -13.31 -21.93 20.86
N LEU A 801 -12.22 -22.63 21.19
CA LEU A 801 -12.26 -23.74 22.15
C LEU A 801 -11.76 -23.27 23.54
N TRP A 802 -12.56 -23.45 24.52
CA TRP A 802 -12.29 -23.06 25.90
C TRP A 802 -12.24 -24.26 26.83
N ASP A 803 -11.20 -24.35 27.64
CA ASP A 803 -11.10 -25.32 28.74
C ASP A 803 -11.18 -24.59 30.07
N LEU A 804 -12.21 -24.90 30.85
CA LEU A 804 -12.41 -24.37 32.20
C LEU A 804 -12.41 -25.50 33.22
N GLU A 805 -11.66 -25.35 34.30
CA GLU A 805 -11.78 -26.26 35.42
C GLU A 805 -12.98 -25.91 36.29
N VAL A 806 -13.84 -26.89 36.54
CA VAL A 806 -15.11 -26.71 37.27
C VAL A 806 -15.09 -27.56 38.55
N ALA A 807 -15.23 -26.89 39.67
CA ALA A 807 -15.22 -27.56 41.02
C ALA A 807 -16.63 -27.99 41.48
N ALA A 808 -17.61 -28.06 40.58
CA ALA A 808 -18.97 -28.49 40.92
C ALA A 808 -19.18 -29.99 40.63
N SER A 809 -20.17 -30.62 41.27
CA SER A 809 -20.52 -32.00 40.95
C SER A 809 -21.07 -32.13 39.51
N PRO A 810 -20.96 -33.33 38.89
CA PRO A 810 -21.52 -33.55 37.55
C PRO A 810 -23.00 -33.25 37.46
N ASP A 811 -23.76 -33.57 38.51
CA ASP A 811 -25.19 -33.34 38.54
C ASP A 811 -25.54 -31.87 38.62
N GLU A 812 -24.77 -31.08 39.38
CA GLU A 812 -24.91 -29.63 39.41
C GLU A 812 -24.59 -28.98 38.09
N VAL A 813 -23.48 -29.38 37.50
CA VAL A 813 -23.09 -28.88 36.18
C VAL A 813 -24.12 -29.29 35.13
N ALA A 814 -24.56 -30.55 35.14
CA ALA A 814 -25.60 -31.04 34.23
C ALA A 814 -26.95 -30.34 34.42
N ALA A 815 -27.33 -30.04 35.66
CA ALA A 815 -28.58 -29.30 35.93
C ALA A 815 -28.50 -27.88 35.38
N ARG A 816 -27.40 -27.17 35.58
CA ARG A 816 -27.23 -25.79 35.10
C ARG A 816 -27.05 -25.70 33.58
N LEU A 817 -26.40 -26.74 33.02
CA LEU A 817 -26.28 -26.83 31.57
C LEU A 817 -27.63 -27.20 30.91
N ARG A 818 -28.52 -27.93 31.64
CA ARG A 818 -29.91 -28.13 31.16
C ARG A 818 -30.73 -26.86 31.20
N ASP A 819 -30.55 -26.05 32.22
CA ASP A 819 -31.18 -24.73 32.28
C ASP A 819 -30.70 -23.86 31.12
N PHE A 820 -29.44 -23.96 30.77
CA PHE A 820 -28.86 -23.27 29.62
C PHE A 820 -29.33 -23.86 28.27
N ALA A 821 -29.43 -25.18 28.19
CA ALA A 821 -29.91 -25.94 27.01
C ALA A 821 -31.43 -25.95 26.84
N ALA A 822 -32.18 -25.32 27.71
CA ALA A 822 -33.66 -25.26 27.66
C ALA A 822 -34.17 -24.46 26.43
N SER A 823 -33.33 -23.82 25.68
CA SER A 823 -33.67 -23.37 24.33
C SER A 823 -33.66 -24.61 23.40
N ASP A 824 -34.62 -24.79 22.57
CA ASP A 824 -34.90 -25.96 21.70
C ASP A 824 -33.81 -26.39 20.71
N TYR A 825 -32.64 -25.84 20.81
CA TYR A 825 -31.57 -25.89 19.79
C TYR A 825 -30.29 -26.61 20.21
N VAL A 826 -30.16 -27.03 21.50
CA VAL A 826 -28.95 -27.71 22.01
C VAL A 826 -29.29 -29.10 22.48
N LYS A 827 -28.63 -30.09 21.92
CA LYS A 827 -28.78 -31.47 22.31
C LYS A 827 -27.80 -31.82 23.44
N LEU A 828 -28.31 -32.14 24.63
CA LEU A 828 -27.52 -32.58 25.73
C LEU A 828 -27.37 -34.10 25.72
N VAL A 829 -26.13 -34.61 25.72
CA VAL A 829 -25.80 -36.02 25.92
C VAL A 829 -24.97 -36.15 27.19
N ILE A 830 -25.54 -36.80 28.21
CA ILE A 830 -24.86 -37.07 29.47
C ILE A 830 -24.35 -38.50 29.45
N ARG A 831 -23.06 -38.69 29.78
CA ARG A 831 -22.41 -39.96 30.04
C ARG A 831 -21.95 -40.00 31.50
N SER A 832 -21.60 -41.18 32.04
CA SER A 832 -21.23 -41.36 33.44
C SER A 832 -20.06 -40.49 33.91
N ASP A 833 -19.21 -40.08 32.99
CA ASP A 833 -17.99 -39.29 33.24
C ASP A 833 -17.90 -38.01 32.42
N SER A 834 -18.85 -37.75 31.54
CA SER A 834 -18.85 -36.61 30.65
C SER A 834 -20.25 -36.17 30.20
N ALA A 835 -20.43 -34.91 29.96
CA ALA A 835 -21.63 -34.37 29.32
C ALA A 835 -21.21 -33.68 28.01
N TYR A 836 -21.98 -33.91 26.94
CA TYR A 836 -21.76 -33.31 25.66
C TYR A 836 -23.02 -32.60 25.18
N PHE A 837 -22.82 -31.39 24.70
CA PHE A 837 -23.85 -30.60 24.08
C PHE A 837 -23.48 -30.35 22.62
N GLY A 838 -24.36 -30.72 21.69
CA GLY A 838 -24.17 -30.48 20.28
C GLY A 838 -25.36 -29.74 19.68
N ALA A 839 -25.12 -29.03 18.62
CA ALA A 839 -26.18 -28.39 17.85
C ALA A 839 -27.10 -29.46 17.24
N GLY A 840 -28.40 -29.35 17.46
CA GLY A 840 -29.36 -30.38 17.12
C GLY A 840 -29.69 -30.53 15.64
N ASN A 841 -29.49 -29.53 14.80
CA ASN A 841 -29.79 -29.52 13.38
C ASN A 841 -28.95 -28.51 12.62
N GLU A 842 -28.54 -28.88 11.39
CA GLU A 842 -27.75 -28.02 10.48
C GLU A 842 -28.44 -26.72 10.01
N GLU A 843 -29.73 -26.59 10.22
CA GLU A 843 -30.52 -25.42 9.77
C GLU A 843 -30.53 -24.22 10.73
N VAL A 844 -29.91 -24.32 11.90
CA VAL A 844 -30.02 -23.30 12.95
C VAL A 844 -28.73 -22.48 13.09
N ASN A 845 -28.03 -22.23 12.03
CA ASN A 845 -26.71 -21.63 12.03
C ASN A 845 -26.62 -20.14 12.43
N ALA A 846 -27.71 -19.47 12.66
CA ALA A 846 -27.70 -18.04 12.97
C ALA A 846 -27.84 -17.73 14.49
N ARG A 847 -28.11 -18.71 15.33
CA ARG A 847 -28.45 -18.52 16.76
C ARG A 847 -27.55 -19.30 17.74
N ASP A 848 -26.63 -20.13 17.23
CA ASP A 848 -25.82 -21.00 18.09
C ASP A 848 -24.56 -20.32 18.59
N TRP A 849 -24.60 -19.89 19.83
CA TRP A 849 -23.46 -19.35 20.54
C TRP A 849 -22.44 -20.43 20.91
N VAL A 850 -22.92 -21.67 21.06
CA VAL A 850 -22.13 -22.83 21.38
C VAL A 850 -22.41 -23.91 20.35
N SER A 851 -21.38 -24.26 19.56
CA SER A 851 -21.52 -25.40 18.69
C SER A 851 -21.39 -26.73 19.41
N ASP A 852 -20.45 -26.81 20.39
CA ASP A 852 -20.22 -28.00 21.19
C ASP A 852 -19.71 -27.65 22.57
N LEU A 853 -20.13 -28.43 23.56
CA LEU A 853 -19.72 -28.28 24.93
C LEU A 853 -19.48 -29.66 25.55
N TRP A 854 -18.30 -29.88 26.10
CA TRP A 854 -17.91 -31.14 26.77
C TRP A 854 -17.54 -30.89 28.19
N LEU A 855 -18.00 -31.75 29.07
CA LEU A 855 -17.56 -31.83 30.46
C LEU A 855 -16.80 -33.13 30.65
N THR A 856 -15.56 -33.08 31.01
CA THR A 856 -14.73 -34.25 31.26
C THR A 856 -14.20 -34.26 32.71
N ARG A 857 -14.37 -35.37 33.44
CA ARG A 857 -13.86 -35.52 34.80
C ARG A 857 -12.34 -35.69 34.79
N ARG A 858 -11.66 -34.93 35.64
CA ARG A 858 -10.23 -35.10 35.94
C ARG A 858 -10.03 -35.18 37.46
N GLY A 859 -9.99 -36.40 38.01
CA GLY A 859 -9.90 -36.60 39.44
C GLY A 859 -11.14 -36.09 40.19
N HIS A 860 -10.97 -35.08 41.02
CA HIS A 860 -12.06 -34.40 41.76
C HIS A 860 -12.56 -33.11 41.07
N THR A 861 -11.96 -32.75 39.95
CA THR A 861 -12.35 -31.57 39.18
C THR A 861 -12.88 -31.97 37.80
N TYR A 862 -13.63 -31.11 37.19
CA TYR A 862 -14.14 -31.27 35.81
C TYR A 862 -13.55 -30.21 34.92
N THR A 863 -13.14 -30.61 33.71
CA THR A 863 -12.79 -29.67 32.65
C THR A 863 -14.00 -29.48 31.76
N LEU A 864 -14.52 -28.27 31.74
CA LEU A 864 -15.56 -27.86 30.82
C LEU A 864 -14.89 -27.35 29.58
N ARG A 865 -15.07 -28.02 28.46
CA ARG A 865 -14.58 -27.59 27.15
C ARG A 865 -15.75 -27.06 26.33
N MET A 866 -15.64 -25.85 25.84
CA MET A 866 -16.66 -25.18 25.05
C MET A 866 -16.12 -24.82 23.69
N LEU A 867 -16.85 -25.16 22.64
CA LEU A 867 -16.61 -24.68 21.29
C LEU A 867 -17.65 -23.61 20.97
N ILE A 868 -17.22 -22.36 20.86
CA ILE A 868 -18.09 -21.20 20.74
C ILE A 868 -17.95 -20.63 19.33
N SER A 869 -19.08 -20.31 18.71
CA SER A 869 -19.08 -19.65 17.41
C SER A 869 -18.45 -18.25 17.51
N ALA A 870 -17.55 -17.94 16.59
CA ALA A 870 -16.97 -16.59 16.51
C ALA A 870 -18.01 -15.50 16.19
N LYS A 871 -19.17 -15.90 15.66
CA LYS A 871 -20.29 -14.98 15.40
C LYS A 871 -21.09 -14.62 16.65
N ALA A 872 -21.08 -15.46 17.65
CA ALA A 872 -21.90 -15.30 18.86
C ALA A 872 -21.20 -14.53 19.99
N GLY A 873 -19.98 -14.07 19.78
CA GLY A 873 -19.21 -13.44 20.84
C GLY A 873 -18.91 -14.38 22.01
N PRO A 874 -17.69 -14.94 22.10
CA PRO A 874 -17.30 -15.88 23.18
C PRO A 874 -17.60 -15.35 24.57
N TYR A 875 -17.74 -14.04 24.71
CA TYR A 875 -17.99 -13.37 25.98
C TYR A 875 -19.42 -13.47 26.48
N ALA A 876 -20.40 -13.52 25.62
CA ALA A 876 -21.80 -13.67 26.04
C ALA A 876 -21.96 -15.02 26.75
N MET A 877 -21.38 -16.06 26.21
CA MET A 877 -21.37 -17.38 26.80
C MET A 877 -20.53 -17.43 28.07
N TYR A 878 -19.34 -16.83 28.03
CA TYR A 878 -18.48 -16.74 29.19
C TYR A 878 -19.13 -15.92 30.33
N ALA A 879 -19.76 -14.81 29.99
CA ALA A 879 -20.52 -14.02 30.95
C ALA A 879 -21.74 -14.77 31.50
N ALA A 880 -22.43 -15.55 30.68
CA ALA A 880 -23.52 -16.42 31.14
C ALA A 880 -23.03 -17.49 32.12
N VAL A 881 -21.89 -18.10 31.83
CA VAL A 881 -21.23 -19.07 32.68
C VAL A 881 -20.70 -18.43 33.97
N MET A 882 -20.04 -17.27 33.87
CA MET A 882 -19.47 -16.54 35.02
C MET A 882 -20.51 -15.70 35.78
N GLY A 883 -21.60 -15.32 35.17
CA GLY A 883 -22.72 -14.61 35.83
C GLY A 883 -23.46 -15.43 36.88
N LYS A 884 -23.14 -16.75 37.03
CA LYS A 884 -23.58 -17.64 38.10
C LYS A 884 -22.37 -18.14 38.90
N PRO A 885 -21.73 -17.30 39.69
CA PRO A 885 -20.36 -17.48 40.14
C PRO A 885 -20.15 -18.66 41.12
N SER A 886 -21.15 -19.08 41.81
CA SER A 886 -20.98 -20.02 42.94
C SER A 886 -20.48 -21.44 42.57
N TRP A 887 -20.52 -21.82 41.31
CA TRP A 887 -20.13 -23.16 40.88
C TRP A 887 -18.88 -23.16 39.94
N ILE A 888 -18.52 -22.00 39.36
CA ILE A 888 -17.34 -21.85 38.53
C ILE A 888 -16.19 -21.15 39.25
N GLU A 889 -16.43 -20.53 40.38
CA GLU A 889 -15.49 -19.66 41.11
C GLU A 889 -14.12 -20.29 41.37
N ALA A 890 -14.10 -21.60 41.70
CA ALA A 890 -12.85 -22.30 41.90
C ALA A 890 -12.14 -22.71 40.60
N ALA A 891 -12.89 -22.84 39.52
CA ALA A 891 -12.42 -23.40 38.28
C ALA A 891 -11.85 -22.33 37.31
N ALA A 892 -12.35 -21.12 37.44
CA ALA A 892 -11.85 -20.03 36.61
C ALA A 892 -10.44 -19.56 37.02
N ARG A 893 -9.97 -19.92 38.23
CA ARG A 893 -8.68 -19.44 38.77
C ARG A 893 -7.43 -19.86 38.00
N PRO A 894 -7.29 -21.07 37.45
CA PRO A 894 -6.10 -21.43 36.68
C PRO A 894 -6.09 -20.85 35.27
N ALA A 895 -7.25 -20.69 34.64
CA ALA A 895 -7.40 -20.26 33.28
C ALA A 895 -7.45 -18.73 33.16
N ILE A 896 -7.90 -18.04 34.20
CA ILE A 896 -8.17 -16.62 34.17
C ILE A 896 -7.35 -15.96 35.26
N ARG A 897 -6.38 -15.19 34.84
CA ARG A 897 -5.63 -14.31 35.75
C ARG A 897 -6.27 -12.93 35.77
N ARG A 898 -5.99 -12.19 36.83
CA ARG A 898 -6.56 -10.87 37.13
C ARG A 898 -6.65 -9.94 35.92
N GLY A 899 -7.67 -9.20 35.84
CA GLY A 899 -7.81 -8.08 34.94
C GLY A 899 -9.20 -7.96 34.37
N LEU A 900 -9.61 -8.87 33.54
CA LEU A 900 -10.95 -8.82 32.91
C LEU A 900 -12.09 -8.82 33.90
N PHE A 901 -11.89 -9.47 35.04
CA PHE A 901 -12.92 -9.68 36.03
C PHE A 901 -12.73 -8.89 37.32
N THR A 902 -11.51 -8.52 37.61
CA THR A 902 -11.19 -7.68 38.77
C THR A 902 -11.09 -6.21 38.46
N GLY A 903 -11.27 -5.84 37.24
CA GLY A 903 -11.55 -4.56 36.60
C GLY A 903 -11.32 -3.26 37.28
N SER A 904 -10.55 -3.14 38.27
CA SER A 904 -10.04 -1.85 38.73
C SER A 904 -8.99 -2.07 39.81
N PRO A 905 -7.93 -1.30 39.79
CA PRO A 905 -6.94 -1.32 40.86
C PRO A 905 -7.46 -0.81 42.19
N ALA A 906 -8.68 -0.37 42.29
CA ALA A 906 -9.28 0.16 43.48
C ALA A 906 -10.45 -0.70 43.96
N GLY A 907 -10.19 -1.73 44.68
CA GLY A 907 -10.96 -2.25 45.81
C GLY A 907 -12.49 -2.29 45.71
N GLY A 908 -13.05 -2.55 44.57
CA GLY A 908 -14.48 -2.86 44.45
C GLY A 908 -14.66 -4.36 44.27
N SER A 909 -15.60 -4.98 44.96
CA SER A 909 -16.14 -6.30 44.66
C SER A 909 -16.75 -6.33 43.27
N GLY A 910 -15.93 -6.12 42.29
CA GLY A 910 -16.32 -6.00 40.88
C GLY A 910 -16.63 -7.38 40.37
N GLN A 911 -17.85 -7.71 40.43
CA GLN A 911 -18.45 -8.77 39.65
C GLN A 911 -18.40 -8.44 38.16
N PRO A 912 -18.58 -9.46 37.37
CA PRO A 912 -18.46 -9.47 35.92
C PRO A 912 -19.45 -8.60 35.13
N ASP A 913 -19.94 -7.49 35.70
CA ASP A 913 -20.71 -6.49 34.91
C ASP A 913 -19.93 -5.96 33.73
N LEU A 914 -18.61 -6.03 33.78
CA LEU A 914 -17.73 -5.71 32.66
C LEU A 914 -17.87 -6.62 31.43
N LEU A 915 -18.50 -7.79 31.59
CA LEU A 915 -18.68 -8.79 30.55
C LEU A 915 -20.14 -8.97 30.11
N ARG A 916 -21.06 -8.18 30.64
CA ARG A 916 -22.44 -8.24 30.18
C ARG A 916 -22.50 -7.52 28.81
N PRO A 917 -22.89 -8.24 27.77
CA PRO A 917 -23.07 -7.59 26.48
C PRO A 917 -24.24 -6.59 26.59
N GLU A 918 -24.08 -5.45 25.94
CA GLU A 918 -25.16 -4.51 25.70
C GLU A 918 -25.90 -4.93 24.44
N CYS A 919 -27.21 -4.80 24.45
CA CYS A 919 -28.02 -5.04 23.28
C CYS A 919 -27.74 -3.96 22.23
N GLU A 920 -27.35 -4.38 21.04
CA GLU A 920 -27.05 -3.45 19.95
C GLU A 920 -28.28 -2.66 19.46
N GLY A 921 -29.49 -3.19 19.67
CA GLY A 921 -30.69 -2.50 19.26
C GLY A 921 -31.11 -1.37 20.22
N CYS A 922 -31.00 -1.57 21.52
CA CYS A 922 -31.47 -0.60 22.52
C CYS A 922 -30.36 -0.01 23.41
N GLY A 923 -29.13 -0.54 23.36
CA GLY A 923 -28.01 -0.08 24.18
C GLY A 923 -28.09 -0.47 25.66
N GLU A 924 -29.07 -1.28 26.04
CA GLU A 924 -29.23 -1.71 27.44
C GLU A 924 -28.33 -2.91 27.74
N THR A 925 -27.73 -2.90 28.92
CA THR A 925 -26.95 -4.05 29.41
C THR A 925 -27.90 -5.23 29.67
N VAL A 926 -27.67 -6.34 29.01
CA VAL A 926 -28.54 -7.52 29.10
C VAL A 926 -28.34 -8.19 30.47
N PRO A 927 -29.43 -8.35 31.26
CA PRO A 927 -29.35 -9.05 32.53
C PRO A 927 -28.81 -10.47 32.38
N ALA A 928 -27.99 -10.93 33.32
CA ALA A 928 -27.39 -12.25 33.30
C ALA A 928 -28.38 -13.41 33.06
N GLY A 929 -29.64 -13.26 33.50
CA GLY A 929 -30.71 -14.24 33.27
C GLY A 929 -31.23 -14.28 31.82
N LEU A 930 -31.03 -13.24 31.02
CA LEU A 930 -31.48 -13.13 29.63
C LEU A 930 -30.37 -13.28 28.60
N LEU A 931 -29.15 -13.53 29.03
CA LEU A 931 -28.01 -13.74 28.13
C LEU A 931 -28.20 -14.95 27.19
N ASN A 932 -28.96 -15.92 27.61
CA ASN A 932 -29.36 -17.09 26.80
C ASN A 932 -30.36 -16.75 25.70
N GLU A 933 -31.00 -15.59 25.80
CA GLU A 933 -32.01 -15.13 24.85
C GLU A 933 -31.50 -14.03 23.93
N MET A 934 -30.18 -13.77 23.93
CA MET A 934 -29.58 -12.90 22.92
C MET A 934 -29.42 -13.64 21.58
N TYR A 935 -29.75 -12.95 20.52
CA TYR A 935 -29.75 -13.50 19.18
C TYR A 935 -28.76 -12.76 18.28
N ALA A 936 -27.98 -13.52 17.52
CA ALA A 936 -27.14 -12.98 16.47
C ALA A 936 -28.00 -12.63 15.24
N ALA A 937 -27.99 -11.39 14.82
CA ALA A 937 -28.71 -10.98 13.61
C ALA A 937 -28.00 -11.50 12.33
N PRO A 938 -28.72 -11.72 11.22
CA PRO A 938 -28.15 -12.19 9.94
C PRO A 938 -27.08 -11.27 9.34
N GLY A 939 -26.85 -10.10 9.92
CA GLY A 939 -25.80 -9.15 9.52
C GLY A 939 -24.63 -9.04 10.52
N GLY A 940 -24.63 -9.85 11.59
CA GLY A 940 -23.73 -9.74 12.74
C GLY A 940 -24.28 -8.72 13.75
N GLY A 941 -24.30 -9.09 15.02
CA GLY A 941 -24.74 -8.26 16.12
C GLY A 941 -25.59 -9.05 17.14
N ASP A 942 -25.39 -8.73 18.44
CA ASP A 942 -26.07 -9.39 19.53
C ASP A 942 -27.27 -8.56 20.01
N PHE A 943 -28.46 -9.06 19.78
CA PHE A 943 -29.72 -8.39 20.13
C PHE A 943 -30.44 -9.10 21.28
N CYS A 944 -31.02 -8.36 22.19
CA CYS A 944 -31.99 -8.92 23.10
C CYS A 944 -33.23 -9.40 22.30
N PRO A 945 -34.05 -10.32 22.87
CA PRO A 945 -35.21 -10.91 22.16
C PRO A 945 -36.12 -9.87 21.49
N ARG A 946 -36.36 -8.75 22.15
CA ARG A 946 -37.20 -7.67 21.64
C ARG A 946 -36.61 -7.00 20.40
N CYS A 947 -35.34 -6.68 20.41
CA CYS A 947 -34.68 -6.02 19.30
C CYS A 947 -34.37 -7.01 18.16
N ALA A 948 -34.17 -8.30 18.45
CA ALA A 948 -34.02 -9.34 17.45
C ALA A 948 -35.27 -9.52 16.59
N ASP A 949 -36.46 -9.45 17.20
CA ASP A 949 -37.71 -9.55 16.46
C ASP A 949 -37.93 -8.33 15.54
N GLU A 950 -37.54 -7.14 15.98
CA GLU A 950 -37.60 -5.92 15.17
C GLU A 950 -36.60 -5.97 14.01
N ALA A 951 -35.38 -6.47 14.25
CA ALA A 951 -34.34 -6.64 13.23
C ALA A 951 -34.73 -7.72 12.22
N ALA A 952 -35.30 -8.85 12.65
CA ALA A 952 -35.80 -9.90 11.76
C ALA A 952 -36.96 -9.43 10.90
N GLY A 953 -37.83 -8.60 11.44
CA GLY A 953 -38.96 -7.98 10.69
C GLY A 953 -38.45 -7.05 9.58
N SER A 954 -37.38 -6.31 9.83
CA SER A 954 -36.79 -5.42 8.81
C SER A 954 -36.08 -6.16 7.71
N VAL A 955 -35.46 -7.30 8.01
CA VAL A 955 -34.81 -8.19 6.99
C VAL A 955 -35.83 -8.89 6.11
N VAL A 956 -36.96 -9.32 6.68
CA VAL A 956 -38.08 -9.93 5.91
C VAL A 956 -38.74 -8.88 5.00
N ALA A 957 -38.83 -7.64 5.44
CA ALA A 957 -39.35 -6.55 4.61
C ALA A 957 -38.41 -6.18 3.45
N ALA A 958 -37.09 -6.35 3.62
CA ALA A 958 -36.09 -6.13 2.57
C ALA A 958 -35.96 -7.27 1.55
N LEU A 959 -36.53 -8.44 1.85
CA LEU A 959 -36.48 -9.64 0.99
C LEU A 959 -37.79 -9.92 0.24
N THR A 960 -38.79 -9.00 0.28
CA THR A 960 -40.00 -9.12 -0.53
C THR A 960 -39.74 -8.80 -2.02
N PRO A 961 -40.41 -9.48 -2.99
CA PRO A 961 -40.05 -9.52 -4.40
C PRO A 961 -40.07 -8.22 -5.21
N SER A 962 -40.29 -7.10 -4.62
CA SER A 962 -40.30 -5.78 -5.30
C SER A 962 -38.89 -5.19 -5.50
N SER A 963 -37.83 -5.85 -5.04
CA SER A 963 -36.43 -5.43 -5.24
C SER A 963 -35.67 -6.28 -6.26
N LEU A 964 -36.37 -7.14 -7.04
CA LEU A 964 -35.81 -7.95 -8.14
C LEU A 964 -36.49 -7.55 -9.48
N VAL A 965 -36.40 -6.26 -9.85
CA VAL A 965 -36.60 -5.82 -11.24
C VAL A 965 -35.50 -4.82 -11.60
#